data_051cdf181fb9c7124b8d3ac0462b6b13
#
_entry.id   051cdf181fb9c7124b8d3ac0462b6b13
#
_cell.length_a   1.000
_cell.length_b   1.000
_cell.length_c   1.000
_cell.angle_alpha   90.00
_cell.angle_beta   90.00
_cell.angle_gamma   90.00
#
_symmetry.space_group_name_H-M   'P 1'
#
loop_
_entity.id
_entity.type
_entity.pdbx_description
1 polymer ?
#
loop_
_entity_poly.entity_id
_entity_poly.type
_entity_poly.pdbx_seq_one_letter_code
_entity_poly.pdbx_strand_id
1 'polypeptide(L)'
;MDSGEHSNFGGEQVQDQHNGHNPALTELRRRLSDGLAQSRLTQTQLAARAKLARTTVSEALSPKKSVPTAATVAALSRALRLPVEELLALQRDAAGGRGRSGERSGPGRLIAEWEPHDLEVHPAGPRQAASGAGSSGMWVLPGYVRREHDRVLAEAVGDVAGGRSRIVILVGTSSTGKTRACWEAVQALAGKGWRLWHPFDPTRAEAVLKELHRVQSCTVVWLNEAQHYLGDRTAGERIAAAVHHLLVTPERGPVLVLGTLWPEYVQQYTALPAPHEEDPHSLVRELLSGHTLTVPDAFDARALTEACAVAEKGDQLLADALTRASADGRITQDLAGAPEVLNRYRHASPAARALLEAAMDARRLGVGLHLPQAFLIDAATDYLSDTDYDQLPEDWAEQAFATLAQPVHGKQAPLRRTTPRPTRRPPIPSLRADAPAPPPAEPVFRLADYLEQHGRTTRRRLCPPVSFWHAAHTRLTHPDDLYNLSKAAGHRHRLQWAHLLSHRAADYGSTDALRLMADLCKKAGDSNEATRLLRRAADGGNADALHDLAVMLDEAGDREGAQALLRQAADGGNVDALYRLALMREYAGDPEGAENLAAEAARHGSTGALLLLALKREEAGMAEHLLRQAADHGNAIALVHLAIVREAAGNPEDAETLAQKGATQGRADGLYRLAVMRDEAGDEEEAEHLYQRAADHGNDAALYRLAVMRDEAGDEEEAEHLYQQAADHGNAAALYRLAITREAAGDREGAETLALEAAGHQDTEAPYRLVMMREEAGDKEGAQRLLRQTVDHGITDEILETLWPHGLDPDGTPTPPWEPSAYAPLNQHASPGTP
;
A
#
# COMPACT_ATOMS: atom_id res chain seq x y z
N MET A 1 -1.71 -36.65 75.39
CA MET A 1 -1.96 -38.00 74.91
C MET A 1 -2.03 -37.87 73.41
N ASP A 2 -1.10 -38.12 72.84
CA ASP A 2 -0.14 -39.08 72.34
C ASP A 2 -0.09 -38.85 70.83
N SER A 3 0.95 -38.38 70.35
CA SER A 3 2.21 -38.97 69.86
C SER A 3 2.08 -39.72 68.51
N GLY A 4 2.96 -39.35 67.64
CA GLY A 4 3.53 -40.14 66.58
C GLY A 4 3.56 -39.45 65.21
N GLU A 5 4.55 -38.71 64.84
CA GLU A 5 5.87 -39.10 64.33
C GLU A 5 5.88 -40.07 63.18
N HIS A 6 6.59 -39.58 62.13
CA HIS A 6 7.31 -40.27 61.07
C HIS A 6 6.61 -40.32 59.70
N SER A 7 7.25 -40.17 58.64
CA SER A 7 8.62 -39.80 58.18
C SER A 7 8.57 -39.67 56.66
N ASN A 8 9.32 -38.76 56.23
CA ASN A 8 9.87 -38.60 54.91
C ASN A 8 10.22 -39.94 54.19
N PHE A 9 9.72 -40.16 52.98
CA PHE A 9 10.47 -40.90 51.97
C PHE A 9 10.07 -40.42 50.59
N GLY A 10 11.08 -39.96 49.88
CA GLY A 10 11.05 -39.61 48.46
C GLY A 10 10.61 -40.81 47.62
N GLY A 11 9.81 -40.50 46.67
CA GLY A 11 9.43 -41.35 45.57
C GLY A 11 9.65 -40.63 44.28
N GLU A 12 10.83 -40.78 43.70
CA GLU A 12 11.01 -40.75 42.25
C GLU A 12 9.98 -41.67 41.61
N GLN A 13 8.88 -41.10 41.13
CA GLN A 13 8.04 -41.78 40.15
C GLN A 13 8.40 -41.29 38.77
N VAL A 14 9.39 -41.96 38.18
CA VAL A 14 9.28 -42.66 36.92
C VAL A 14 8.30 -42.03 35.93
N GLN A 15 8.82 -41.13 35.14
CA GLN A 15 8.33 -40.84 33.81
C GLN A 15 8.70 -41.99 32.87
N ASP A 16 7.96 -43.05 32.94
CA ASP A 16 7.99 -44.15 31.97
C ASP A 16 6.56 -44.56 31.66
N GLN A 17 6.03 -43.96 30.60
CA GLN A 17 5.00 -44.52 29.73
C GLN A 17 4.54 -43.49 28.73
N HIS A 18 5.16 -43.49 27.54
CA HIS A 18 4.55 -43.26 26.22
C HIS A 18 5.65 -43.20 25.15
N ASN A 19 6.31 -44.35 24.96
CA ASN A 19 7.08 -44.59 23.76
C ASN A 19 6.12 -44.93 22.61
N GLY A 20 5.40 -43.90 22.08
CA GLY A 20 4.65 -44.02 20.85
C GLY A 20 5.60 -44.30 19.68
N HIS A 21 5.29 -45.36 18.92
CA HIS A 21 5.99 -45.75 17.69
C HIS A 21 6.32 -44.54 16.83
N ASN A 22 7.61 -44.18 16.69
CA ASN A 22 8.09 -43.17 15.74
C ASN A 22 8.57 -43.91 14.48
N PRO A 23 7.77 -43.92 13.41
CA PRO A 23 8.06 -44.70 12.21
C PRO A 23 9.33 -44.19 11.50
N ALA A 24 9.61 -42.90 11.52
CA ALA A 24 10.78 -42.32 10.91
C ALA A 24 12.08 -42.72 11.64
N LEU A 25 12.03 -42.77 12.99
CA LEU A 25 13.16 -43.24 13.79
C LEU A 25 13.43 -44.73 13.59
N THR A 26 12.36 -45.50 13.49
CA THR A 26 12.45 -46.96 13.22
C THR A 26 13.07 -47.23 11.87
N GLU A 27 12.64 -46.48 10.83
CA GLU A 27 13.17 -46.58 9.48
C GLU A 27 14.64 -46.12 9.39
N LEU A 28 14.98 -44.97 10.04
CA LEU A 28 16.35 -44.48 10.12
C LEU A 28 17.28 -45.54 10.72
N ARG A 29 16.89 -46.14 11.83
CA ARG A 29 17.67 -47.21 12.50
C ARG A 29 17.77 -48.45 11.66
N ARG A 30 16.69 -48.84 11.01
CA ARG A 30 16.69 -49.99 10.08
C ARG A 30 17.71 -49.78 8.97
N ARG A 31 17.69 -48.64 8.29
CA ARG A 31 18.63 -48.33 7.19
C ARG A 31 20.09 -48.26 7.65
N LEU A 32 20.36 -47.67 8.83
CA LEU A 32 21.70 -47.66 9.40
C LEU A 32 22.18 -49.05 9.78
N SER A 33 21.30 -49.92 10.33
CA SER A 33 21.62 -51.30 10.67
C SER A 33 21.85 -52.19 9.45
N ASP A 34 21.00 -52.02 8.41
CA ASP A 34 21.14 -52.71 7.13
C ASP A 34 22.46 -52.33 6.42
N GLY A 35 22.79 -51.00 6.43
CA GLY A 35 24.06 -50.50 5.90
C GLY A 35 25.27 -51.04 6.67
N LEU A 36 25.18 -51.22 8.00
CA LEU A 36 26.20 -51.81 8.81
C LEU A 36 26.40 -53.30 8.45
N ALA A 37 25.30 -54.05 8.31
CA ALA A 37 25.34 -55.45 7.92
C ALA A 37 25.92 -55.65 6.52
N GLN A 38 25.51 -54.83 5.55
CA GLN A 38 26.01 -54.84 4.16
C GLN A 38 27.50 -54.52 4.08
N SER A 39 27.98 -53.60 4.91
CA SER A 39 29.40 -53.20 4.92
C SER A 39 30.32 -54.22 5.61
N ARG A 40 29.75 -55.25 6.26
CA ARG A 40 30.47 -56.27 7.06
C ARG A 40 31.38 -55.69 8.14
N LEU A 41 31.04 -54.51 8.64
CA LEU A 41 31.79 -53.83 9.71
C LEU A 41 31.18 -54.19 11.10
N THR A 42 32.07 -54.32 12.08
CA THR A 42 31.61 -54.30 13.48
C THR A 42 31.30 -52.87 13.94
N GLN A 43 30.47 -52.69 14.98
CA GLN A 43 30.20 -51.39 15.55
C GLN A 43 31.48 -50.63 15.96
N THR A 44 32.51 -51.34 16.40
CA THR A 44 33.79 -50.77 16.78
C THR A 44 34.56 -50.25 15.53
N GLN A 45 34.53 -51.00 14.42
CA GLN A 45 35.14 -50.60 13.16
C GLN A 45 34.36 -49.41 12.52
N LEU A 46 33.02 -49.43 12.62
CA LEU A 46 32.20 -48.30 12.17
C LEU A 46 32.48 -47.03 12.98
N ALA A 47 32.64 -47.16 14.30
CA ALA A 47 32.97 -46.04 15.18
C ALA A 47 34.33 -45.40 14.79
N ALA A 48 35.36 -46.25 14.57
CA ALA A 48 36.65 -45.74 14.09
C ALA A 48 36.56 -45.05 12.73
N ARG A 49 35.80 -45.62 11.77
CA ARG A 49 35.64 -45.09 10.42
C ARG A 49 34.80 -43.79 10.39
N ALA A 50 33.79 -43.70 11.24
CA ALA A 50 32.95 -42.51 11.39
C ALA A 50 33.60 -41.43 12.27
N LYS A 51 34.74 -41.73 12.91
CA LYS A 51 35.40 -40.87 13.93
C LYS A 51 34.46 -40.51 15.09
N LEU A 52 33.70 -41.51 15.57
CA LEU A 52 32.75 -41.38 16.68
C LEU A 52 33.14 -42.33 17.82
N ALA A 53 32.65 -42.04 19.04
CA ALA A 53 32.82 -43.01 20.16
C ALA A 53 31.96 -44.27 19.89
N ARG A 54 32.43 -45.44 20.33
CA ARG A 54 31.68 -46.68 20.18
C ARG A 54 30.30 -46.63 20.88
N THR A 55 30.21 -45.94 22.00
CA THR A 55 28.95 -45.67 22.71
C THR A 55 27.97 -44.91 21.87
N THR A 56 28.41 -43.88 21.16
CA THR A 56 27.58 -43.05 20.25
C THR A 56 27.00 -43.86 19.09
N VAL A 57 27.80 -44.79 18.53
CA VAL A 57 27.34 -45.69 17.46
C VAL A 57 26.31 -46.67 18.00
N SER A 58 26.58 -47.27 19.19
CA SER A 58 25.66 -48.20 19.84
C SER A 58 24.34 -47.56 20.21
N GLU A 59 24.39 -46.32 20.68
CA GLU A 59 23.18 -45.53 21.01
C GLU A 59 22.37 -45.14 19.76
N ALA A 60 23.03 -44.76 18.70
CA ALA A 60 22.37 -44.43 17.43
C ALA A 60 21.61 -45.60 16.82
N LEU A 61 22.10 -46.80 17.00
CA LEU A 61 21.47 -48.03 16.49
C LEU A 61 20.48 -48.68 17.49
N SER A 62 20.47 -48.25 18.73
CA SER A 62 19.63 -48.87 19.80
C SER A 62 18.18 -48.42 19.72
N PRO A 63 17.19 -49.33 19.69
CA PRO A 63 15.76 -48.95 19.67
C PRO A 63 15.29 -48.24 20.94
N LYS A 64 16.02 -48.39 22.06
CA LYS A 64 15.65 -47.83 23.37
C LYS A 64 16.26 -46.44 23.68
N LYS A 65 17.06 -45.89 22.77
CA LYS A 65 17.74 -44.61 22.99
C LYS A 65 17.07 -43.45 22.21
N SER A 66 17.39 -42.24 22.61
CA SER A 66 16.89 -41.00 21.94
C SER A 66 17.32 -40.92 20.46
N VAL A 67 16.69 -40.02 19.71
CA VAL A 67 17.03 -39.77 18.30
C VAL A 67 18.50 -39.32 18.19
N PRO A 68 19.32 -39.96 17.35
CA PRO A 68 20.71 -39.52 17.15
C PRO A 68 20.78 -38.11 16.53
N THR A 69 21.84 -37.35 16.87
CA THR A 69 22.04 -36.02 16.32
C THR A 69 22.27 -36.05 14.81
N ALA A 70 21.94 -34.97 14.09
CA ALA A 70 22.17 -34.88 12.65
C ALA A 70 23.64 -35.07 12.29
N ALA A 71 24.58 -34.59 13.10
CA ALA A 71 26.03 -34.81 12.92
C ALA A 71 26.39 -36.28 13.03
N THR A 72 25.80 -37.01 13.99
CA THR A 72 26.02 -38.46 14.16
C THR A 72 25.49 -39.26 12.96
N VAL A 73 24.28 -38.95 12.51
CA VAL A 73 23.68 -39.60 11.33
C VAL A 73 24.48 -39.31 10.08
N ALA A 74 24.92 -38.10 9.85
CA ALA A 74 25.74 -37.70 8.68
C ALA A 74 27.11 -38.46 8.68
N ALA A 75 27.73 -38.59 9.86
CA ALA A 75 29.01 -39.33 9.99
C ALA A 75 28.84 -40.81 9.73
N LEU A 76 27.78 -41.42 10.27
CA LEU A 76 27.46 -42.86 10.06
C LEU A 76 27.09 -43.11 8.60
N SER A 77 26.28 -42.27 7.97
CA SER A 77 25.85 -42.43 6.60
C SER A 77 27.05 -42.36 5.63
N ARG A 78 27.96 -41.40 5.82
CA ARG A 78 29.20 -41.33 5.03
C ARG A 78 30.10 -42.56 5.22
N ALA A 79 30.26 -43.02 6.47
CA ALA A 79 31.06 -44.19 6.80
C ALA A 79 30.50 -45.50 6.19
N LEU A 80 29.19 -45.59 6.07
CA LEU A 80 28.45 -46.71 5.50
C LEU A 80 28.16 -46.55 3.99
N ARG A 81 28.53 -45.41 3.38
CA ARG A 81 28.22 -45.04 1.99
C ARG A 81 26.73 -45.06 1.66
N LEU A 82 25.90 -44.62 2.61
CA LEU A 82 24.46 -44.47 2.45
C LEU A 82 24.13 -43.04 2.00
N PRO A 83 22.95 -42.81 1.35
CA PRO A 83 22.50 -41.47 0.94
C PRO A 83 22.34 -40.56 2.17
N VAL A 84 23.23 -39.59 2.31
CA VAL A 84 23.30 -38.75 3.52
C VAL A 84 22.05 -37.88 3.65
N GLU A 85 21.55 -37.32 2.55
CA GLU A 85 20.38 -36.42 2.56
C GLU A 85 19.08 -37.16 2.97
N GLU A 86 18.87 -38.37 2.48
CA GLU A 86 17.71 -39.18 2.84
C GLU A 86 17.69 -39.55 4.33
N LEU A 87 18.87 -39.96 4.88
CA LEU A 87 18.98 -40.33 6.28
C LEU A 87 18.91 -39.11 7.22
N LEU A 88 19.36 -37.94 6.77
CA LEU A 88 19.15 -36.71 7.49
C LEU A 88 17.70 -36.22 7.42
N ALA A 89 16.97 -36.52 6.35
CA ALA A 89 15.52 -36.27 6.28
C ALA A 89 14.79 -37.17 7.32
N LEU A 90 15.06 -38.47 7.35
CA LEU A 90 14.51 -39.39 8.36
C LEU A 90 14.89 -39.00 9.80
N GLN A 91 16.10 -38.49 10.02
CA GLN A 91 16.52 -37.99 11.33
C GLN A 91 15.74 -36.75 11.75
N ARG A 92 15.51 -35.81 10.83
CA ARG A 92 14.70 -34.61 11.08
C ARG A 92 13.26 -35.00 11.41
N ASP A 93 12.67 -35.89 10.65
CA ASP A 93 11.32 -36.42 10.88
C ASP A 93 11.23 -37.17 12.22
N ALA A 94 12.27 -37.91 12.57
CA ALA A 94 12.37 -38.62 13.84
C ALA A 94 12.57 -37.68 15.05
N ALA A 95 13.32 -36.62 14.90
CA ALA A 95 13.55 -35.63 15.93
C ALA A 95 12.32 -34.73 16.18
N GLY A 96 11.46 -34.59 15.16
CA GLY A 96 10.20 -33.84 15.23
C GLY A 96 9.00 -34.61 15.79
N GLY A 97 9.16 -35.92 16.12
CA GLY A 97 8.05 -36.78 16.53
C GLY A 97 7.62 -36.68 17.98
N ARG A 98 7.23 -35.50 18.46
CA ARG A 98 6.20 -35.27 19.50
C ARG A 98 5.75 -33.83 19.48
N GLY A 99 4.57 -33.61 18.91
CA GLY A 99 3.79 -32.40 19.09
C GLY A 99 4.33 -31.17 18.37
N ARG A 100 4.34 -31.27 17.04
CA ARG A 100 4.04 -30.16 16.10
C ARG A 100 4.09 -30.80 14.72
N SER A 101 2.95 -30.94 14.07
CA SER A 101 2.84 -30.85 12.63
C SER A 101 3.49 -29.51 12.25
N GLY A 102 4.76 -29.52 11.94
CA GLY A 102 5.47 -28.31 11.72
C GLY A 102 6.72 -28.60 10.97
N GLU A 103 6.75 -28.09 9.90
CA GLU A 103 7.71 -27.32 9.19
C GLU A 103 7.62 -27.57 7.68
N ARG A 104 6.43 -27.32 7.25
CA ARG A 104 6.18 -26.31 6.25
C ARG A 104 5.59 -25.11 6.98
N SER A 105 6.36 -24.45 7.83
CA SER A 105 5.91 -23.29 8.57
C SER A 105 5.93 -22.09 7.63
N GLY A 106 4.77 -21.77 7.03
CA GLY A 106 4.52 -20.49 6.41
C GLY A 106 4.75 -19.34 7.40
N PRO A 107 4.82 -18.08 6.95
CA PRO A 107 5.00 -16.94 7.83
C PRO A 107 3.82 -16.78 8.80
N GLY A 108 4.04 -16.11 9.90
CA GLY A 108 3.01 -15.81 10.92
C GLY A 108 2.98 -16.78 12.10
N ARG A 109 2.13 -16.45 13.09
CA ARG A 109 1.89 -17.19 14.34
C ARG A 109 0.42 -17.62 14.41
N LEU A 110 0.06 -18.51 15.34
CA LEU A 110 -1.36 -18.82 15.59
C LEU A 110 -2.10 -17.54 16.02
N ILE A 111 -3.35 -17.38 15.60
CA ILE A 111 -4.16 -16.21 15.96
C ILE A 111 -4.23 -16.05 17.48
N ALA A 112 -4.34 -17.14 18.21
CA ALA A 112 -4.41 -17.14 19.68
C ALA A 112 -3.10 -16.71 20.39
N GLU A 113 -1.98 -16.60 19.65
CA GLU A 113 -0.69 -16.14 20.18
C GLU A 113 -0.46 -14.63 19.96
N TRP A 114 -1.42 -13.94 19.32
CA TRP A 114 -1.33 -12.52 19.07
C TRP A 114 -2.11 -11.74 20.12
N GLU A 115 -1.51 -10.66 20.60
CA GLU A 115 -2.23 -9.63 21.34
C GLU A 115 -2.76 -8.56 20.36
N PRO A 116 -3.94 -7.96 20.61
CA PRO A 116 -4.51 -6.96 19.70
C PRO A 116 -3.57 -5.78 19.45
N HIS A 117 -2.76 -5.41 20.46
CA HIS A 117 -1.80 -4.30 20.35
C HIS A 117 -0.59 -4.62 19.46
N ASP A 118 -0.23 -5.89 19.33
CA ASP A 118 0.81 -6.34 18.37
C ASP A 118 0.37 -6.15 16.91
N LEU A 119 -0.94 -6.05 16.69
CA LEU A 119 -1.60 -5.84 15.39
C LEU A 119 -2.07 -4.40 15.19
N GLU A 120 -1.51 -3.46 15.95
CA GLU A 120 -1.81 -2.03 15.87
C GLU A 120 -3.27 -1.67 16.25
N VAL A 121 -3.97 -2.51 17.02
CA VAL A 121 -5.25 -2.14 17.64
C VAL A 121 -4.98 -1.19 18.79
N HIS A 122 -5.41 0.06 18.67
CA HIS A 122 -5.15 1.08 19.67
C HIS A 122 -5.95 0.84 20.95
N PRO A 123 -5.34 1.00 22.15
CA PRO A 123 -6.04 0.93 23.42
C PRO A 123 -6.92 2.17 23.63
N ALA A 124 -8.05 2.00 24.30
CA ALA A 124 -8.96 3.12 24.62
C ALA A 124 -8.62 3.85 25.95
N GLY A 125 -7.66 3.35 26.70
CA GLY A 125 -7.23 3.99 27.94
C GLY A 125 -6.45 3.03 28.86
N PRO A 126 -5.79 3.55 29.93
CA PRO A 126 -5.16 2.73 30.94
C PRO A 126 -6.22 2.06 31.81
N ARG A 127 -5.99 0.83 32.23
CA ARG A 127 -6.81 0.16 33.24
C ARG A 127 -6.71 0.95 34.54
N GLN A 128 -7.81 1.49 35.05
CA GLN A 128 -7.85 1.97 36.43
C GLN A 128 -7.55 0.77 37.34
N ALA A 129 -6.41 0.83 38.02
CA ALA A 129 -6.09 -0.18 39.02
C ALA A 129 -7.14 -0.09 40.13
N ALA A 130 -7.99 -1.09 40.20
CA ALA A 130 -8.70 -1.37 41.45
C ALA A 130 -7.60 -1.53 42.51
N SER A 131 -7.66 -0.71 43.55
CA SER A 131 -6.72 -0.58 44.66
C SER A 131 -6.34 -1.96 45.22
N GLY A 132 -5.10 -2.38 44.96
CA GLY A 132 -4.48 -3.53 45.58
C GLY A 132 -3.66 -4.42 44.62
N ALA A 133 -2.32 -4.34 44.82
CA ALA A 133 -1.30 -5.21 44.27
C ALA A 133 -0.81 -4.98 42.83
N GLY A 134 0.45 -4.56 42.79
CA GLY A 134 1.37 -4.39 41.68
C GLY A 134 1.20 -5.31 40.45
N SER A 135 0.43 -4.82 39.48
CA SER A 135 0.49 -5.34 38.13
C SER A 135 0.69 -4.15 37.18
N SER A 136 1.78 -4.21 36.41
CA SER A 136 2.06 -3.29 35.28
C SER A 136 0.79 -3.06 34.48
N GLY A 137 0.44 -1.78 34.22
CA GLY A 137 -0.79 -1.35 33.59
C GLY A 137 -1.03 -2.05 32.26
N MET A 138 -1.92 -3.03 32.23
CA MET A 138 -2.39 -3.71 31.04
C MET A 138 -3.45 -2.81 30.38
N TRP A 139 -3.23 -2.41 29.16
CA TRP A 139 -4.16 -1.62 28.37
C TRP A 139 -5.48 -2.38 28.15
N VAL A 140 -6.60 -1.70 28.19
CA VAL A 140 -7.92 -2.32 28.09
C VAL A 140 -8.60 -1.89 26.78
N LEU A 141 -9.19 -2.85 26.08
CA LEU A 141 -10.11 -2.60 25.00
C LEU A 141 -11.53 -2.53 25.55
N PRO A 142 -12.35 -1.51 25.15
CA PRO A 142 -13.76 -1.46 25.52
C PRO A 142 -14.54 -2.61 24.87
N GLY A 143 -15.73 -2.88 25.38
CA GLY A 143 -16.67 -3.82 24.77
C GLY A 143 -16.90 -3.51 23.31
N TYR A 144 -16.86 -4.54 22.46
CA TYR A 144 -17.03 -4.37 21.03
C TYR A 144 -18.52 -4.26 20.66
N VAL A 145 -18.84 -3.20 19.94
CA VAL A 145 -20.20 -2.95 19.41
C VAL A 145 -20.20 -3.29 17.93
N ARG A 146 -21.07 -4.21 17.53
CA ARG A 146 -21.16 -4.66 16.13
C ARG A 146 -21.87 -3.63 15.26
N ARG A 147 -21.33 -3.42 14.05
CA ARG A 147 -21.89 -2.54 13.03
C ARG A 147 -22.14 -3.28 11.73
N GLU A 148 -22.75 -2.65 10.73
CA GLU A 148 -23.14 -3.33 9.48
C GLU A 148 -21.96 -3.99 8.77
N HIS A 149 -20.80 -3.36 8.70
CA HIS A 149 -19.60 -3.93 8.09
C HIS A 149 -19.12 -5.23 8.76
N ASP A 150 -19.44 -5.46 10.03
CA ASP A 150 -19.09 -6.71 10.72
C ASP A 150 -19.84 -7.92 10.17
N ARG A 151 -21.03 -7.71 9.57
CA ARG A 151 -21.78 -8.76 8.90
C ARG A 151 -21.01 -9.27 7.66
N VAL A 152 -20.50 -8.36 6.85
CA VAL A 152 -19.72 -8.71 5.65
C VAL A 152 -18.39 -9.38 6.05
N LEU A 153 -17.74 -8.89 7.11
CA LEU A 153 -16.54 -9.56 7.65
C LEU A 153 -16.84 -10.97 8.14
N ALA A 154 -17.97 -11.18 8.81
CA ALA A 154 -18.37 -12.52 9.28
C ALA A 154 -18.68 -13.47 8.11
N GLU A 155 -19.28 -12.98 7.03
CA GLU A 155 -19.50 -13.75 5.80
C GLU A 155 -18.17 -14.15 5.18
N ALA A 156 -17.20 -13.22 5.04
CA ALA A 156 -15.87 -13.53 4.52
C ALA A 156 -15.13 -14.56 5.38
N VAL A 157 -15.23 -14.46 6.72
CA VAL A 157 -14.68 -15.45 7.65
C VAL A 157 -15.39 -16.81 7.50
N GLY A 158 -16.70 -16.81 7.26
CA GLY A 158 -17.47 -18.02 6.96
C GLY A 158 -17.01 -18.70 5.68
N ASP A 159 -16.78 -17.93 4.63
CA ASP A 159 -16.29 -18.41 3.34
C ASP A 159 -14.92 -19.07 3.44
N VAL A 160 -13.97 -18.44 4.14
CA VAL A 160 -12.63 -19.03 4.29
C VAL A 160 -12.66 -20.25 5.21
N ALA A 161 -13.53 -20.29 6.21
CA ALA A 161 -13.76 -21.48 7.01
C ALA A 161 -14.41 -22.62 6.19
N GLY A 162 -15.13 -22.29 5.13
CA GLY A 162 -15.71 -23.19 4.13
C GLY A 162 -14.75 -23.59 3.00
N GLY A 163 -13.52 -23.10 3.01
CA GLY A 163 -12.47 -23.50 2.04
C GLY A 163 -12.27 -22.54 0.86
N ARG A 164 -12.90 -21.36 0.84
CA ARG A 164 -12.74 -20.35 -0.21
C ARG A 164 -11.84 -19.20 0.27
N SER A 165 -10.82 -18.84 -0.50
CA SER A 165 -10.00 -17.66 -0.21
C SER A 165 -10.81 -16.37 -0.38
N ARG A 166 -10.54 -15.35 0.46
CA ARG A 166 -11.22 -14.05 0.45
C ARG A 166 -10.26 -12.92 0.75
N ILE A 167 -10.56 -11.75 0.21
CA ILE A 167 -9.95 -10.47 0.58
C ILE A 167 -11.03 -9.48 0.98
N VAL A 168 -10.77 -8.69 2.03
CA VAL A 168 -11.63 -7.57 2.44
C VAL A 168 -10.73 -6.42 2.89
N ILE A 169 -10.91 -5.26 2.30
CA ILE A 169 -10.20 -4.02 2.65
C ILE A 169 -11.19 -3.05 3.27
N LEU A 170 -11.04 -2.79 4.57
CA LEU A 170 -11.87 -1.83 5.28
C LEU A 170 -11.42 -0.40 4.97
N VAL A 171 -12.32 0.40 4.42
CA VAL A 171 -12.09 1.79 4.04
C VAL A 171 -12.80 2.71 5.04
N GLY A 172 -12.10 3.71 5.55
CA GLY A 172 -12.66 4.71 6.46
C GLY A 172 -11.58 5.63 7.02
N THR A 173 -12.01 6.72 7.61
CA THR A 173 -11.12 7.71 8.20
C THR A 173 -10.33 7.15 9.38
N SER A 174 -9.35 7.90 9.91
CA SER A 174 -8.56 7.47 11.06
C SER A 174 -9.45 7.28 12.29
N SER A 175 -9.13 6.24 13.09
CA SER A 175 -9.80 5.97 14.38
C SER A 175 -11.27 5.56 14.27
N THR A 176 -11.76 5.13 13.12
CA THR A 176 -13.15 4.61 12.94
C THR A 176 -13.36 3.17 13.43
N GLY A 177 -12.27 2.52 13.87
CA GLY A 177 -12.33 1.17 14.42
C GLY A 177 -12.04 0.04 13.42
N LYS A 178 -11.56 0.34 12.21
CA LYS A 178 -11.22 -0.66 11.15
C LYS A 178 -10.36 -1.82 11.67
N THR A 179 -9.21 -1.50 12.26
CA THR A 179 -8.25 -2.50 12.76
C THR A 179 -8.89 -3.36 13.87
N ARG A 180 -9.72 -2.76 14.73
CA ARG A 180 -10.45 -3.48 15.76
C ARG A 180 -11.49 -4.43 15.15
N ALA A 181 -12.25 -4.01 14.14
CA ALA A 181 -13.22 -4.85 13.45
C ALA A 181 -12.55 -6.08 12.79
N CYS A 182 -11.42 -5.88 12.13
CA CYS A 182 -10.61 -6.99 11.61
C CYS A 182 -10.17 -7.97 12.72
N TRP A 183 -9.70 -7.45 13.87
CA TRP A 183 -9.31 -8.26 15.02
C TRP A 183 -10.46 -9.12 15.56
N GLU A 184 -11.62 -8.53 15.77
CA GLU A 184 -12.81 -9.24 16.26
C GLU A 184 -13.27 -10.32 15.28
N ALA A 185 -13.22 -10.04 13.99
CA ALA A 185 -13.63 -10.97 12.94
C ALA A 185 -12.76 -12.24 12.94
N VAL A 186 -11.44 -12.13 13.06
CA VAL A 186 -10.53 -13.28 13.01
C VAL A 186 -10.59 -14.17 14.26
N GLN A 187 -11.18 -13.69 15.38
CA GLN A 187 -11.30 -14.50 16.60
C GLN A 187 -12.11 -15.80 16.37
N ALA A 188 -13.03 -15.79 15.42
CA ALA A 188 -13.77 -16.99 15.03
C ALA A 188 -12.92 -18.09 14.39
N LEU A 189 -11.70 -17.76 13.96
CA LEU A 189 -10.70 -18.69 13.39
C LEU A 189 -9.65 -19.14 14.41
N ALA A 190 -9.49 -18.44 15.54
CA ALA A 190 -8.43 -18.68 16.52
C ALA A 190 -8.44 -20.14 17.06
N GLY A 191 -9.64 -20.69 17.35
CA GLY A 191 -9.81 -22.07 17.82
C GLY A 191 -9.67 -23.15 16.74
N LYS A 192 -9.51 -22.77 15.46
CA LYS A 192 -9.45 -23.67 14.32
C LYS A 192 -8.01 -23.88 13.80
N GLY A 193 -7.00 -23.43 14.53
CA GLY A 193 -5.60 -23.59 14.16
C GLY A 193 -5.11 -22.65 13.05
N TRP A 194 -5.87 -21.61 12.74
CA TRP A 194 -5.46 -20.58 11.75
C TRP A 194 -4.30 -19.76 12.26
N ARG A 195 -3.43 -19.42 11.32
CA ARG A 195 -2.29 -18.51 11.55
C ARG A 195 -2.66 -17.11 11.12
N LEU A 196 -1.98 -16.12 11.72
CA LEU A 196 -2.04 -14.72 11.29
C LEU A 196 -0.61 -14.26 11.04
N TRP A 197 -0.41 -13.65 9.89
CA TRP A 197 0.84 -13.07 9.47
C TRP A 197 0.67 -11.57 9.24
N HIS A 198 1.42 -10.78 10.01
CA HIS A 198 1.53 -9.34 9.87
C HIS A 198 2.93 -9.00 9.38
N PRO A 199 3.13 -8.70 8.08
CA PRO A 199 4.41 -8.32 7.52
C PRO A 199 4.78 -6.90 7.97
N PHE A 200 5.91 -6.76 8.66
CA PHE A 200 6.27 -5.48 9.27
C PHE A 200 7.73 -5.08 9.09
N ASP A 201 8.69 -6.02 8.99
CA ASP A 201 10.13 -5.75 9.05
C ASP A 201 10.88 -6.38 7.83
N PRO A 202 11.80 -5.70 7.15
CA PRO A 202 12.39 -4.38 7.45
C PRO A 202 11.53 -3.18 7.06
N THR A 203 10.82 -3.25 5.92
CA THR A 203 9.69 -2.41 5.57
C THR A 203 8.46 -3.26 5.32
N ARG A 204 7.28 -2.67 5.35
CA ARG A 204 6.02 -3.43 5.14
C ARG A 204 5.98 -4.04 3.75
N ALA A 205 6.31 -3.27 2.73
CA ALA A 205 6.29 -3.72 1.33
C ALA A 205 7.35 -4.80 1.04
N GLU A 206 8.59 -4.62 1.48
CA GLU A 206 9.65 -5.62 1.32
C GLU A 206 9.34 -6.93 2.07
N ALA A 207 8.77 -6.83 3.28
CA ALA A 207 8.38 -8.00 4.06
C ALA A 207 7.33 -8.84 3.32
N VAL A 208 6.35 -8.19 2.67
CA VAL A 208 5.34 -8.87 1.86
C VAL A 208 6.00 -9.57 0.67
N LEU A 209 6.74 -8.85 -0.17
CA LEU A 209 7.37 -9.43 -1.36
C LEU A 209 8.30 -10.61 -1.04
N LYS A 210 9.03 -10.51 0.08
CA LYS A 210 9.97 -11.54 0.50
C LYS A 210 9.30 -12.83 0.98
N GLU A 211 8.13 -12.74 1.60
CA GLU A 211 7.55 -13.89 2.32
C GLU A 211 6.16 -14.32 1.83
N LEU A 212 5.45 -13.51 1.01
CA LEU A 212 4.09 -13.81 0.56
C LEU A 212 4.01 -15.16 -0.18
N HIS A 213 5.05 -15.49 -0.96
CA HIS A 213 5.14 -16.77 -1.66
C HIS A 213 5.19 -18.00 -0.72
N ARG A 214 5.50 -17.78 0.58
CA ARG A 214 5.55 -18.83 1.62
C ARG A 214 4.23 -18.98 2.38
N VAL A 215 3.26 -18.09 2.18
CA VAL A 215 1.94 -18.16 2.80
C VAL A 215 1.23 -19.45 2.36
N GLN A 216 0.69 -20.17 3.32
CA GLN A 216 0.00 -21.45 3.12
C GLN A 216 -1.46 -21.36 3.51
N SER A 217 -2.21 -22.42 3.24
CA SER A 217 -3.63 -22.55 3.64
C SER A 217 -3.84 -22.27 5.14
N CYS A 218 -5.05 -21.82 5.48
CA CYS A 218 -5.45 -21.46 6.83
C CYS A 218 -4.60 -20.31 7.43
N THR A 219 -4.25 -19.34 6.60
CA THR A 219 -3.50 -18.14 7.02
C THR A 219 -4.31 -16.87 6.78
N VAL A 220 -4.33 -15.99 7.78
CA VAL A 220 -4.79 -14.60 7.66
C VAL A 220 -3.58 -13.74 7.33
N VAL A 221 -3.61 -13.02 6.21
CA VAL A 221 -2.63 -12.00 5.83
C VAL A 221 -3.16 -10.65 6.29
N TRP A 222 -2.40 -9.98 7.17
CA TRP A 222 -2.84 -8.76 7.84
C TRP A 222 -2.13 -7.55 7.26
N LEU A 223 -2.83 -6.77 6.43
CA LEU A 223 -2.33 -5.58 5.74
C LEU A 223 -2.91 -4.30 6.37
N ASN A 224 -2.65 -4.09 7.67
CA ASN A 224 -3.09 -2.87 8.34
C ASN A 224 -2.40 -1.65 7.75
N GLU A 225 -3.16 -0.57 7.47
CA GLU A 225 -2.70 0.61 6.73
C GLU A 225 -2.14 0.19 5.35
N ALA A 226 -3.02 -0.40 4.52
CA ALA A 226 -2.67 -1.01 3.23
C ALA A 226 -1.95 -0.05 2.27
N GLN A 227 -2.06 1.26 2.45
CA GLN A 227 -1.29 2.25 1.70
C GLN A 227 0.23 2.11 1.87
N HIS A 228 0.71 1.51 2.97
CA HIS A 228 2.13 1.24 3.18
C HIS A 228 2.63 -0.02 2.46
N TYR A 229 1.74 -0.74 1.80
CA TYR A 229 2.03 -1.91 0.98
C TYR A 229 1.73 -1.62 -0.49
N LEU A 230 0.50 -1.23 -0.77
CA LEU A 230 -0.02 -1.03 -2.12
C LEU A 230 0.41 0.32 -2.74
N GLY A 231 0.75 1.30 -1.91
CA GLY A 231 1.25 2.60 -2.36
C GLY A 231 2.76 2.66 -2.53
N ASP A 232 3.48 1.58 -2.27
CA ASP A 232 4.92 1.51 -2.55
C ASP A 232 5.16 1.47 -4.06
N ARG A 233 5.97 2.39 -4.54
CA ARG A 233 6.18 2.59 -5.97
C ARG A 233 6.75 1.39 -6.72
N THR A 234 7.67 0.70 -6.08
CA THR A 234 8.41 -0.41 -6.70
C THR A 234 7.79 -1.76 -6.37
N ALA A 235 7.07 -1.83 -5.27
CA ALA A 235 6.54 -3.06 -4.72
C ALA A 235 5.00 -3.14 -4.82
N GLY A 236 4.27 -2.02 -4.88
CA GLY A 236 2.82 -1.98 -4.76
C GLY A 236 2.10 -2.83 -5.79
N GLU A 237 2.39 -2.65 -7.07
CA GLU A 237 1.83 -3.44 -8.16
C GLU A 237 2.22 -4.93 -8.05
N ARG A 238 3.47 -5.22 -7.70
CA ARG A 238 3.95 -6.58 -7.50
C ARG A 238 3.28 -7.26 -6.29
N ILE A 239 2.99 -6.50 -5.23
CA ILE A 239 2.24 -6.99 -4.08
C ILE A 239 0.80 -7.29 -4.49
N ALA A 240 0.16 -6.41 -5.24
CA ALA A 240 -1.20 -6.60 -5.72
C ALA A 240 -1.30 -7.87 -6.59
N ALA A 241 -0.39 -8.05 -7.55
CA ALA A 241 -0.30 -9.27 -8.37
C ALA A 241 -0.09 -10.53 -7.53
N ALA A 242 0.83 -10.48 -6.56
CA ALA A 242 1.15 -11.63 -5.71
C ALA A 242 -0.02 -11.99 -4.76
N VAL A 243 -0.76 -11.00 -4.24
CA VAL A 243 -1.98 -11.21 -3.46
C VAL A 243 -3.07 -11.80 -4.33
N HIS A 244 -3.30 -11.27 -5.53
CA HIS A 244 -4.26 -11.83 -6.48
C HIS A 244 -3.93 -13.30 -6.77
N HIS A 245 -2.68 -13.59 -7.14
CA HIS A 245 -2.24 -14.97 -7.38
C HIS A 245 -2.44 -15.89 -6.16
N LEU A 246 -2.19 -15.41 -4.95
CA LEU A 246 -2.43 -16.17 -3.72
C LEU A 246 -3.92 -16.53 -3.55
N LEU A 247 -4.83 -15.61 -3.87
CA LEU A 247 -6.27 -15.78 -3.73
C LEU A 247 -6.85 -16.77 -4.74
N VAL A 248 -6.31 -16.80 -5.96
CA VAL A 248 -6.82 -17.67 -7.06
C VAL A 248 -6.14 -19.04 -7.14
N THR A 249 -5.09 -19.29 -6.35
CA THR A 249 -4.34 -20.55 -6.35
C THR A 249 -4.96 -21.56 -5.36
N PRO A 250 -5.69 -22.59 -5.80
CA PRO A 250 -6.43 -23.51 -4.92
C PRO A 250 -5.53 -24.29 -3.95
N GLU A 251 -4.31 -24.63 -4.39
CA GLU A 251 -3.35 -25.42 -3.60
C GLU A 251 -2.82 -24.67 -2.38
N ARG A 252 -2.93 -23.35 -2.38
CA ARG A 252 -2.50 -22.46 -1.30
C ARG A 252 -3.65 -21.97 -0.43
N GLY A 253 -4.90 -22.16 -0.89
CA GLY A 253 -6.12 -21.79 -0.17
C GLY A 253 -6.52 -22.78 0.92
N PRO A 254 -7.46 -22.41 1.81
CA PRO A 254 -8.05 -21.08 1.89
C PRO A 254 -7.14 -20.07 2.60
N VAL A 255 -7.17 -18.80 2.15
CA VAL A 255 -6.46 -17.68 2.74
C VAL A 255 -7.43 -16.51 2.91
N LEU A 256 -7.31 -15.77 4.01
CA LEU A 256 -8.02 -14.53 4.26
C LEU A 256 -7.04 -13.36 4.22
N VAL A 257 -7.23 -12.43 3.31
CA VAL A 257 -6.48 -11.15 3.29
C VAL A 257 -7.37 -10.08 3.90
N LEU A 258 -6.92 -9.47 4.99
CA LEU A 258 -7.58 -8.35 5.64
C LEU A 258 -6.69 -7.13 5.60
N GLY A 259 -7.22 -6.03 5.08
CA GLY A 259 -6.52 -4.75 5.06
C GLY A 259 -7.38 -3.62 5.59
N THR A 260 -6.72 -2.52 5.93
CA THR A 260 -7.37 -1.24 6.25
C THR A 260 -6.78 -0.17 5.35
N LEU A 261 -7.60 0.77 4.88
CA LEU A 261 -7.19 1.81 3.95
C LEU A 261 -7.93 3.11 4.27
N TRP A 262 -7.33 4.25 3.97
CA TRP A 262 -8.01 5.54 4.10
C TRP A 262 -8.72 5.91 2.78
N PRO A 263 -9.82 6.68 2.84
CA PRO A 263 -10.60 7.04 1.66
C PRO A 263 -9.78 7.74 0.58
N GLU A 264 -8.85 8.61 0.97
CA GLU A 264 -8.00 9.39 0.06
C GLU A 264 -7.10 8.49 -0.79
N TYR A 265 -6.62 7.39 -0.21
CA TYR A 265 -5.82 6.41 -0.96
C TYR A 265 -6.67 5.54 -1.87
N VAL A 266 -7.91 5.22 -1.47
CA VAL A 266 -8.83 4.52 -2.39
C VAL A 266 -9.06 5.38 -3.62
N GLN A 267 -9.39 6.67 -3.47
CA GLN A 267 -9.56 7.59 -4.58
C GLN A 267 -8.31 7.64 -5.47
N GLN A 268 -7.12 7.77 -4.85
CA GLN A 268 -5.86 7.80 -5.57
C GLN A 268 -5.61 6.52 -6.38
N TYR A 269 -5.85 5.33 -5.79
CA TYR A 269 -5.53 4.05 -6.44
C TYR A 269 -6.60 3.62 -7.44
N THR A 270 -7.84 4.10 -7.30
CA THR A 270 -8.93 3.80 -8.24
C THR A 270 -9.06 4.83 -9.36
N ALA A 271 -8.42 5.99 -9.25
CA ALA A 271 -8.35 6.98 -10.31
C ALA A 271 -7.71 6.39 -11.57
N LEU A 272 -8.27 6.70 -12.72
CA LEU A 272 -7.69 6.34 -14.01
C LEU A 272 -6.60 7.35 -14.36
N PRO A 273 -5.48 6.92 -14.96
CA PRO A 273 -4.46 7.84 -15.44
C PRO A 273 -5.00 8.69 -16.59
N ALA A 274 -4.42 9.88 -16.79
CA ALA A 274 -4.71 10.68 -17.96
C ALA A 274 -4.31 9.94 -19.26
N PRO A 275 -4.92 10.25 -20.41
CA PRO A 275 -4.50 9.69 -21.68
C PRO A 275 -3.01 9.94 -21.92
N HIS A 276 -2.24 8.87 -22.12
CA HIS A 276 -0.78 8.86 -22.31
C HIS A 276 0.08 8.92 -21.03
N GLU A 277 -0.51 8.92 -19.83
CA GLU A 277 0.24 8.72 -18.58
C GLU A 277 0.36 7.23 -18.22
N GLU A 278 1.48 6.87 -17.58
CA GLU A 278 1.67 5.54 -16.99
C GLU A 278 0.66 5.32 -15.87
N ASP A 279 0.05 4.14 -15.82
CA ASP A 279 -0.85 3.74 -14.75
C ASP A 279 -0.09 3.09 -13.58
N PRO A 280 0.26 3.83 -12.54
CA PRO A 280 1.07 3.31 -11.44
C PRO A 280 0.27 2.41 -10.48
N HIS A 281 -1.04 2.24 -10.69
CA HIS A 281 -1.94 1.54 -9.78
C HIS A 281 -2.89 0.57 -10.49
N SER A 282 -2.54 0.09 -11.67
CA SER A 282 -3.40 -0.79 -12.48
C SER A 282 -3.82 -2.06 -11.73
N LEU A 283 -2.86 -2.83 -11.21
CA LEU A 283 -3.12 -4.07 -10.48
C LEU A 283 -3.66 -3.82 -9.08
N VAL A 284 -3.24 -2.72 -8.44
CA VAL A 284 -3.82 -2.29 -7.15
C VAL A 284 -5.29 -1.95 -7.33
N ARG A 285 -5.66 -1.24 -8.38
CA ARG A 285 -7.06 -0.91 -8.72
C ARG A 285 -7.87 -2.17 -8.94
N GLU A 286 -7.35 -3.11 -9.72
CA GLU A 286 -7.98 -4.40 -9.96
C GLU A 286 -8.17 -5.19 -8.65
N LEU A 287 -7.14 -5.26 -7.81
CA LEU A 287 -7.22 -5.93 -6.51
C LEU A 287 -8.26 -5.29 -5.57
N LEU A 288 -8.42 -3.98 -5.59
CA LEU A 288 -9.38 -3.25 -4.74
C LEU A 288 -10.82 -3.33 -5.26
N SER A 289 -11.00 -3.57 -6.57
CA SER A 289 -12.32 -3.59 -7.20
C SER A 289 -13.23 -4.66 -6.60
N GLY A 290 -14.38 -4.25 -6.04
CA GLY A 290 -15.34 -5.14 -5.39
C GLY A 290 -14.88 -5.74 -4.05
N HIS A 291 -13.72 -5.35 -3.53
CA HIS A 291 -13.15 -5.88 -2.29
C HIS A 291 -13.03 -4.84 -1.17
N THR A 292 -13.48 -3.63 -1.40
CA THR A 292 -13.51 -2.55 -0.42
C THR A 292 -14.82 -2.55 0.35
N LEU A 293 -14.76 -2.25 1.65
CA LEU A 293 -15.89 -2.20 2.54
C LEU A 293 -15.81 -0.93 3.39
N THR A 294 -16.74 -0.01 3.20
CA THR A 294 -16.76 1.26 3.92
C THR A 294 -17.12 1.08 5.39
N VAL A 295 -16.35 1.71 6.27
CA VAL A 295 -16.60 1.80 7.71
C VAL A 295 -17.02 3.23 8.04
N PRO A 296 -18.29 3.46 8.40
CA PRO A 296 -18.77 4.79 8.71
C PRO A 296 -18.06 5.43 9.91
N ASP A 297 -17.88 6.74 9.88
CA ASP A 297 -17.25 7.51 10.95
C ASP A 297 -18.08 7.51 12.23
N ALA A 298 -19.40 7.58 12.09
CA ALA A 298 -20.34 7.62 13.19
C ALA A 298 -21.04 6.26 13.39
N PHE A 299 -21.51 6.03 14.60
CA PHE A 299 -22.41 4.93 14.92
C PHE A 299 -23.84 5.31 14.48
N ASP A 300 -24.50 4.38 13.81
CA ASP A 300 -25.93 4.50 13.52
C ASP A 300 -26.78 4.32 14.78
N ALA A 301 -28.07 4.54 14.67
CA ALA A 301 -29.01 4.47 15.80
C ALA A 301 -29.02 3.08 16.49
N ARG A 302 -28.82 2.01 15.71
CA ARG A 302 -28.75 0.63 16.23
C ARG A 302 -27.45 0.40 17.01
N ALA A 303 -26.32 0.80 16.44
CA ALA A 303 -25.03 0.68 17.11
C ALA A 303 -24.94 1.54 18.37
N LEU A 304 -25.55 2.75 18.37
CA LEU A 304 -25.66 3.58 19.58
C LEU A 304 -26.48 2.90 20.68
N THR A 305 -27.61 2.28 20.32
CA THR A 305 -28.43 1.54 21.27
C THR A 305 -27.65 0.36 21.89
N GLU A 306 -26.91 -0.40 21.07
CA GLU A 306 -26.08 -1.50 21.55
C GLU A 306 -24.93 -0.99 22.42
N ALA A 307 -24.30 0.13 22.05
CA ALA A 307 -23.24 0.76 22.83
C ALA A 307 -23.74 1.19 24.21
N CYS A 308 -24.93 1.78 24.31
CA CYS A 308 -25.56 2.11 25.58
C CYS A 308 -25.78 0.84 26.43
N ALA A 309 -26.33 -0.23 25.85
CA ALA A 309 -26.54 -1.48 26.58
C ALA A 309 -25.23 -2.15 27.07
N VAL A 310 -24.11 -1.99 26.33
CA VAL A 310 -22.77 -2.46 26.78
C VAL A 310 -22.27 -1.57 27.93
N ALA A 311 -22.40 -0.26 27.81
CA ALA A 311 -22.02 0.71 28.84
C ALA A 311 -22.76 0.47 30.15
N GLU A 312 -24.08 0.22 30.11
CA GLU A 312 -24.94 -0.12 31.28
C GLU A 312 -24.50 -1.41 32.00
N LYS A 313 -23.81 -2.34 31.27
CA LYS A 313 -23.25 -3.55 31.87
C LYS A 313 -21.91 -3.30 32.58
N GLY A 314 -21.45 -2.05 32.65
CA GLY A 314 -20.31 -1.64 33.44
C GLY A 314 -19.05 -1.28 32.60
N ASP A 315 -19.16 -1.10 31.28
CA ASP A 315 -18.07 -0.58 30.47
C ASP A 315 -17.96 0.95 30.61
N GLN A 316 -17.15 1.38 31.56
CA GLN A 316 -16.98 2.79 31.89
C GLN A 316 -16.31 3.58 30.73
N LEU A 317 -15.40 2.97 29.96
CA LEU A 317 -14.75 3.64 28.84
C LEU A 317 -15.77 3.99 27.75
N LEU A 318 -16.67 3.06 27.47
CA LEU A 318 -17.73 3.25 26.49
C LEU A 318 -18.79 4.23 27.00
N ALA A 319 -19.13 4.19 28.29
CA ALA A 319 -20.06 5.14 28.90
C ALA A 319 -19.54 6.58 28.82
N ASP A 320 -18.24 6.78 29.14
CA ASP A 320 -17.60 8.08 29.05
C ASP A 320 -17.56 8.60 27.61
N ALA A 321 -17.23 7.72 26.62
CA ALA A 321 -17.23 8.07 25.20
C ALA A 321 -18.63 8.45 24.69
N LEU A 322 -19.66 7.69 25.06
CA LEU A 322 -21.05 8.00 24.72
C LEU A 322 -21.47 9.37 25.26
N THR A 323 -21.04 9.72 26.49
CA THR A 323 -21.34 11.01 27.07
C THR A 323 -20.72 12.17 26.29
N ARG A 324 -19.47 12.00 25.78
CA ARG A 324 -18.76 13.06 25.07
C ARG A 324 -19.16 13.17 23.59
N ALA A 325 -19.41 12.03 22.92
CA ALA A 325 -19.65 11.95 21.48
C ALA A 325 -21.13 11.68 21.14
N SER A 326 -22.06 11.96 22.07
CA SER A 326 -23.51 11.70 21.90
C SER A 326 -24.14 12.52 20.75
N ALA A 327 -23.59 13.68 20.42
CA ALA A 327 -24.17 14.58 19.43
C ALA A 327 -23.88 14.14 17.97
N ASP A 328 -22.71 13.56 17.71
CA ASP A 328 -22.23 13.22 16.37
C ASP A 328 -21.99 11.71 16.14
N GLY A 329 -22.16 10.89 17.17
CA GLY A 329 -22.03 9.44 17.10
C GLY A 329 -20.61 8.92 16.86
N ARG A 330 -19.57 9.77 16.93
CA ARG A 330 -18.16 9.42 16.64
C ARG A 330 -17.45 8.73 17.81
N ILE A 331 -18.07 7.68 18.33
CA ILE A 331 -17.65 6.96 19.54
C ILE A 331 -16.24 6.38 19.43
N THR A 332 -15.91 5.74 18.32
CA THR A 332 -14.58 5.11 18.12
C THR A 332 -13.46 6.15 18.07
N GLN A 333 -13.70 7.29 17.46
CA GLN A 333 -12.74 8.40 17.40
C GLN A 333 -12.50 9.01 18.79
N ASP A 334 -13.58 9.18 19.60
CA ASP A 334 -13.43 9.61 20.98
C ASP A 334 -12.64 8.59 21.81
N LEU A 335 -12.98 7.31 21.70
CA LEU A 335 -12.25 6.22 22.37
C LEU A 335 -10.76 6.21 21.99
N ALA A 336 -10.41 6.55 20.76
CA ALA A 336 -9.03 6.68 20.29
C ALA A 336 -8.34 7.99 20.74
N GLY A 337 -9.11 8.97 21.23
CA GLY A 337 -8.62 10.29 21.66
C GLY A 337 -8.38 11.27 20.51
N ALA A 338 -8.93 11.00 19.33
CA ALA A 338 -8.74 11.82 18.14
C ALA A 338 -9.20 13.29 18.29
N PRO A 339 -10.39 13.60 18.84
CA PRO A 339 -10.82 14.98 19.05
C PRO A 339 -9.86 15.78 19.93
N GLU A 340 -9.29 15.14 20.95
CA GLU A 340 -8.40 15.80 21.89
C GLU A 340 -7.00 16.07 21.30
N VAL A 341 -6.52 15.19 20.41
CA VAL A 341 -5.27 15.44 19.66
C VAL A 341 -5.46 16.66 18.74
N LEU A 342 -6.62 16.75 18.06
CA LEU A 342 -6.96 17.91 17.22
C LEU A 342 -7.12 19.19 18.04
N ASN A 343 -7.76 19.10 19.21
CA ASN A 343 -7.91 20.22 20.13
C ASN A 343 -6.54 20.74 20.59
N ARG A 344 -5.62 19.84 20.89
CA ARG A 344 -4.24 20.20 21.24
C ARG A 344 -3.48 20.88 20.07
N TYR A 345 -3.72 20.47 18.83
CA TYR A 345 -3.21 21.18 17.65
C TYR A 345 -3.79 22.59 17.54
N ARG A 346 -5.11 22.74 17.67
CA ARG A 346 -5.81 24.03 17.53
C ARG A 346 -5.36 25.07 18.58
N HIS A 347 -5.04 24.60 19.80
CA HIS A 347 -4.62 25.43 20.91
C HIS A 347 -3.12 25.32 21.24
N ALA A 348 -2.32 24.80 20.29
CA ALA A 348 -0.88 24.72 20.44
C ALA A 348 -0.24 26.11 20.45
N SER A 349 0.91 26.23 21.13
CA SER A 349 1.76 27.42 20.99
C SER A 349 2.19 27.58 19.51
N PRO A 350 2.52 28.80 19.04
CA PRO A 350 2.96 29.00 17.66
C PRO A 350 4.07 28.03 17.25
N ALA A 351 5.10 27.85 18.06
CA ALA A 351 6.20 26.89 17.80
C ALA A 351 5.74 25.45 17.69
N ALA A 352 4.87 24.97 18.60
CA ALA A 352 4.36 23.62 18.56
C ALA A 352 3.45 23.39 17.35
N ARG A 353 2.66 24.39 16.97
CA ARG A 353 1.82 24.35 15.77
C ARG A 353 2.67 24.28 14.51
N ALA A 354 3.71 25.11 14.38
CA ALA A 354 4.62 25.11 13.25
C ALA A 354 5.30 23.75 13.03
N LEU A 355 5.75 23.10 14.10
CA LEU A 355 6.29 21.73 14.02
C LEU A 355 5.24 20.71 13.54
N LEU A 356 3.99 20.81 13.99
CA LEU A 356 2.93 19.92 13.55
C LEU A 356 2.55 20.18 12.09
N GLU A 357 2.51 21.42 11.65
CA GLU A 357 2.20 21.79 10.27
C GLU A 357 3.30 21.35 9.30
N ALA A 358 4.56 21.52 9.66
CA ALA A 358 5.69 20.98 8.92
C ALA A 358 5.64 19.43 8.83
N ALA A 359 5.28 18.76 9.94
CA ALA A 359 5.10 17.31 9.95
C ALA A 359 3.91 16.85 9.08
N MET A 360 2.79 17.57 9.10
CA MET A 360 1.62 17.30 8.26
C MET A 360 1.98 17.45 6.78
N ASP A 361 2.70 18.51 6.42
CA ASP A 361 3.11 18.77 5.05
C ASP A 361 4.12 17.73 4.57
N ALA A 362 5.07 17.32 5.40
CA ALA A 362 5.99 16.23 5.10
C ALA A 362 5.24 14.93 4.77
N ARG A 363 4.29 14.55 5.64
CA ARG A 363 3.53 13.31 5.47
C ARG A 363 2.61 13.33 4.24
N ARG A 364 1.88 14.42 4.01
CA ARG A 364 0.99 14.51 2.85
C ARG A 364 1.73 14.57 1.50
N LEU A 365 2.98 15.02 1.50
CA LEU A 365 3.82 15.11 0.31
C LEU A 365 4.71 13.87 0.10
N GLY A 366 4.55 12.83 0.93
CA GLY A 366 5.16 11.52 0.69
C GLY A 366 6.44 11.22 1.45
N VAL A 367 6.82 12.03 2.46
CA VAL A 367 7.91 11.69 3.38
C VAL A 367 7.48 10.53 4.28
N GLY A 368 8.37 9.59 4.56
CA GLY A 368 8.11 8.40 5.37
C GLY A 368 7.68 8.69 6.82
N LEU A 369 7.32 7.63 7.56
CA LEU A 369 6.74 7.74 8.90
C LEU A 369 7.69 8.37 9.94
N HIS A 370 8.99 8.32 9.70
CA HIS A 370 10.03 8.72 10.64
C HIS A 370 10.64 10.06 10.23
N LEU A 371 10.16 11.12 10.85
CA LEU A 371 10.58 12.49 10.56
C LEU A 371 11.80 12.87 11.43
N PRO A 372 12.96 13.22 10.85
CA PRO A 372 14.12 13.65 11.60
C PRO A 372 13.86 14.94 12.40
N GLN A 373 14.40 15.03 13.62
CA GLN A 373 14.22 16.20 14.46
C GLN A 373 14.76 17.48 13.81
N ALA A 374 15.97 17.44 13.25
CA ALA A 374 16.57 18.59 12.59
C ALA A 374 15.76 19.04 11.37
N PHE A 375 15.19 18.10 10.60
CA PHE A 375 14.29 18.44 9.50
C PHE A 375 13.08 19.24 10.00
N LEU A 376 12.41 18.77 11.06
CA LEU A 376 11.21 19.43 11.59
C LEU A 376 11.53 20.83 12.15
N ILE A 377 12.69 21.01 12.81
CA ILE A 377 13.13 22.31 13.35
C ILE A 377 13.37 23.31 12.21
N ASP A 378 14.18 22.92 11.23
CA ASP A 378 14.51 23.82 10.11
C ASP A 378 13.29 24.12 9.24
N ALA A 379 12.40 23.13 9.03
CA ALA A 379 11.19 23.30 8.25
C ALA A 379 10.18 24.24 8.93
N ALA A 380 10.10 24.24 10.26
CA ALA A 380 9.08 24.96 11.00
C ALA A 380 9.24 26.50 10.96
N THR A 381 10.40 27.02 10.58
CA THR A 381 10.72 28.45 10.73
C THR A 381 9.74 29.37 9.99
N ASP A 382 9.43 29.11 8.74
CA ASP A 382 8.53 29.95 7.94
C ASP A 382 7.04 29.64 8.14
N TYR A 383 6.69 28.68 9.03
CA TYR A 383 5.31 28.49 9.50
C TYR A 383 4.97 29.43 10.66
N LEU A 384 5.97 30.16 11.18
CA LEU A 384 5.83 31.17 12.21
C LEU A 384 5.72 32.55 11.58
N SER A 385 4.95 33.46 12.18
CA SER A 385 5.02 34.85 11.80
C SER A 385 6.35 35.45 12.30
N ASP A 386 6.82 36.53 11.69
CA ASP A 386 8.03 37.26 12.13
C ASP A 386 7.95 37.61 13.63
N THR A 387 6.77 38.06 14.07
CA THR A 387 6.56 38.43 15.50
C THR A 387 6.65 37.21 16.42
N ASP A 388 6.10 36.05 16.00
CA ASP A 388 6.19 34.82 16.81
C ASP A 388 7.62 34.31 16.84
N TYR A 389 8.34 34.40 15.72
CA TYR A 389 9.71 33.93 15.59
C TYR A 389 10.66 34.75 16.48
N ASP A 390 10.52 36.09 16.47
CA ASP A 390 11.33 37.00 17.30
C ASP A 390 11.12 36.80 18.80
N GLN A 391 10.01 36.23 19.23
CA GLN A 391 9.68 35.97 20.63
C GLN A 391 10.07 34.57 21.09
N LEU A 392 10.66 33.73 20.24
CA LEU A 392 11.03 32.38 20.62
C LEU A 392 12.21 32.37 21.60
N PRO A 393 12.13 31.58 22.68
CA PRO A 393 13.29 31.32 23.53
C PRO A 393 14.33 30.45 22.81
N GLU A 394 15.60 30.48 23.23
CA GLU A 394 16.65 29.67 22.59
C GLU A 394 16.35 28.16 22.59
N ASP A 395 15.61 27.65 23.57
CA ASP A 395 15.23 26.25 23.74
C ASP A 395 13.80 25.93 23.24
N TRP A 396 13.25 26.78 22.38
CA TRP A 396 11.86 26.65 21.91
C TRP A 396 11.55 25.28 21.33
N ALA A 397 12.48 24.72 20.57
CA ALA A 397 12.27 23.44 19.89
C ALA A 397 12.14 22.30 20.91
N GLU A 398 13.03 22.22 21.90
CA GLU A 398 13.00 21.23 22.97
C GLU A 398 11.69 21.32 23.76
N GLN A 399 11.26 22.54 24.13
CA GLN A 399 10.00 22.76 24.83
C GLN A 399 8.79 22.32 23.99
N ALA A 400 8.77 22.65 22.70
CA ALA A 400 7.70 22.27 21.79
C ALA A 400 7.64 20.75 21.61
N PHE A 401 8.76 20.08 21.36
CA PHE A 401 8.81 18.61 21.29
C PHE A 401 8.40 17.94 22.60
N ALA A 402 8.84 18.44 23.74
CA ALA A 402 8.45 17.89 25.05
C ALA A 402 6.94 17.98 25.27
N THR A 403 6.32 19.09 24.84
CA THR A 403 4.88 19.30 24.93
C THR A 403 4.13 18.37 23.97
N LEU A 404 4.59 18.26 22.71
CA LEU A 404 3.95 17.44 21.69
C LEU A 404 4.13 15.94 21.90
N ALA A 405 5.19 15.52 22.61
CA ALA A 405 5.44 14.14 22.97
C ALA A 405 4.59 13.63 24.13
N GLN A 406 3.88 14.50 24.86
CA GLN A 406 3.02 14.10 25.98
C GLN A 406 1.75 13.41 25.45
N PRO A 407 1.42 12.19 25.93
CA PRO A 407 0.20 11.53 25.57
C PRO A 407 -1.02 12.34 25.98
N VAL A 408 -2.01 12.41 25.11
CA VAL A 408 -3.30 13.02 25.39
C VAL A 408 -4.19 11.97 26.07
N HIS A 409 -4.64 12.25 27.29
CA HIS A 409 -5.41 11.32 28.13
C HIS A 409 -4.78 9.91 28.23
N GLY A 410 -3.45 9.83 28.24
CA GLY A 410 -2.72 8.57 28.32
C GLY A 410 -2.77 7.70 27.04
N LYS A 411 -3.23 8.25 25.91
CA LYS A 411 -3.45 7.52 24.64
C LYS A 411 -2.38 7.83 23.59
N GLN A 412 -2.63 8.75 22.70
CA GLN A 412 -1.71 9.17 21.65
C GLN A 412 -1.09 10.54 21.92
N ALA A 413 0.20 10.71 21.61
CA ALA A 413 0.84 12.02 21.56
C ALA A 413 0.72 12.59 20.15
N PRO A 414 0.51 13.92 19.97
CA PRO A 414 0.46 14.57 18.65
C PRO A 414 1.71 14.29 17.80
N LEU A 415 2.88 14.32 18.42
CA LEU A 415 4.14 14.03 17.76
C LEU A 415 5.00 13.16 18.70
N ARG A 416 5.10 11.87 18.40
CA ARG A 416 5.73 10.87 19.27
C ARG A 416 7.17 10.61 18.84
N ARG A 417 8.12 10.74 19.79
CA ARG A 417 9.48 10.27 19.56
C ARG A 417 9.50 8.76 19.37
N THR A 418 10.14 8.30 18.33
CA THR A 418 10.32 6.88 18.03
C THR A 418 11.81 6.54 18.07
N THR A 419 12.13 5.38 18.63
CA THR A 419 13.48 4.83 18.59
C THR A 419 13.43 3.62 17.65
N PRO A 420 14.12 3.66 16.51
CA PRO A 420 14.22 2.49 15.64
C PRO A 420 14.78 1.31 16.44
N ARG A 421 14.14 0.14 16.35
CA ARG A 421 14.71 -1.06 16.96
C ARG A 421 16.00 -1.41 16.22
N PRO A 422 17.13 -1.61 16.93
CA PRO A 422 18.37 -1.99 16.27
C PRO A 422 18.17 -3.32 15.54
N THR A 423 18.43 -3.35 14.25
CA THR A 423 18.45 -4.57 13.44
C THR A 423 19.58 -5.45 13.97
N ARG A 424 19.23 -6.58 14.58
CA ARG A 424 20.20 -7.58 15.04
C ARG A 424 20.67 -8.37 13.81
N ARG A 425 21.63 -7.82 13.07
CA ARG A 425 22.38 -8.57 12.07
C ARG A 425 23.47 -9.38 12.78
N PRO A 426 23.79 -10.61 12.33
CA PRO A 426 25.00 -11.29 12.79
C PRO A 426 26.20 -10.37 12.58
N PRO A 427 27.16 -10.32 13.50
CA PRO A 427 28.34 -9.50 13.33
C PRO A 427 29.06 -9.94 12.06
N ILE A 428 29.16 -9.05 11.09
CA ILE A 428 30.02 -9.24 9.93
C ILE A 428 31.46 -9.09 10.48
N PRO A 429 32.34 -10.05 10.25
CA PRO A 429 33.75 -9.89 10.64
C PRO A 429 34.29 -8.63 9.95
N SER A 430 34.43 -7.55 10.66
CA SER A 430 35.00 -6.33 10.10
C SER A 430 36.50 -6.56 9.88
N LEU A 431 36.91 -6.59 8.62
CA LEU A 431 38.33 -6.59 8.21
C LEU A 431 39.06 -5.28 8.50
N ARG A 432 38.43 -4.31 9.16
CA ARG A 432 39.04 -3.04 9.59
C ARG A 432 38.60 -2.70 11.01
N ALA A 433 39.53 -2.85 11.93
CA ALA A 433 39.38 -2.51 13.34
C ALA A 433 39.31 -0.98 13.63
N ASP A 434 39.46 -0.11 12.63
CA ASP A 434 39.58 1.33 12.76
C ASP A 434 38.43 2.15 12.13
N ALA A 435 37.27 1.55 11.86
CA ALA A 435 36.13 2.35 11.43
C ALA A 435 35.59 3.16 12.61
N PRO A 436 35.46 4.51 12.54
CA PRO A 436 34.86 5.31 13.59
C PRO A 436 33.44 4.79 13.85
N ALA A 437 33.03 4.79 15.13
CA ALA A 437 31.69 4.43 15.53
C ALA A 437 30.68 5.29 14.75
N PRO A 438 29.60 4.70 14.21
CA PRO A 438 28.59 5.51 13.52
C PRO A 438 28.08 6.59 14.49
N PRO A 439 27.82 7.83 13.98
CA PRO A 439 27.28 8.90 14.80
C PRO A 439 26.00 8.43 15.49
N PRO A 440 25.69 8.93 16.70
CA PRO A 440 24.47 8.58 17.40
C PRO A 440 23.27 8.86 16.48
N ALA A 441 22.36 7.90 16.35
CA ALA A 441 21.20 8.05 15.51
C ALA A 441 20.40 9.29 15.93
N GLU A 442 20.12 10.16 14.96
CA GLU A 442 19.33 11.36 15.18
C GLU A 442 17.93 10.99 15.70
N PRO A 443 17.36 11.77 16.66
CA PRO A 443 16.00 11.53 17.11
C PRO A 443 15.01 11.66 15.95
N VAL A 444 14.10 10.69 15.82
CA VAL A 444 13.04 10.72 14.83
C VAL A 444 11.67 10.73 15.51
N PHE A 445 10.72 11.37 14.86
CA PHE A 445 9.35 11.56 15.36
C PHE A 445 8.33 10.97 14.38
N ARG A 446 7.21 10.52 14.94
CA ARG A 446 6.03 10.08 14.17
C ARG A 446 4.84 10.96 14.52
N LEU A 447 4.21 11.52 13.51
CA LEU A 447 2.96 12.26 13.61
C LEU A 447 1.81 11.31 13.97
N ALA A 448 0.83 11.77 14.75
CA ALA A 448 -0.39 11.01 15.01
C ALA A 448 -1.20 10.88 13.72
N ASP A 449 -1.71 9.67 13.45
CA ASP A 449 -2.40 9.34 12.20
C ASP A 449 -3.63 10.24 11.95
N TYR A 450 -4.32 10.63 13.02
CA TYR A 450 -5.45 11.56 12.92
C TYR A 450 -5.04 12.98 12.49
N LEU A 451 -3.87 13.47 12.93
CA LEU A 451 -3.31 14.75 12.46
C LEU A 451 -2.78 14.65 11.04
N GLU A 452 -2.21 13.50 10.67
CA GLU A 452 -1.81 13.26 9.29
C GLU A 452 -3.02 13.36 8.35
N GLN A 453 -4.11 12.67 8.67
CA GLN A 453 -5.34 12.74 7.88
C GLN A 453 -5.93 14.15 7.86
N HIS A 454 -6.00 14.81 9.03
CA HIS A 454 -6.44 16.20 9.10
C HIS A 454 -5.59 17.13 8.22
N GLY A 455 -4.27 16.95 8.22
CA GLY A 455 -3.36 17.71 7.35
C GLY A 455 -3.60 17.44 5.86
N ARG A 456 -3.87 16.18 5.47
CA ARG A 456 -4.19 15.82 4.09
C ARG A 456 -5.46 16.53 3.59
N THR A 457 -6.47 16.66 4.45
CA THR A 457 -7.73 17.32 4.10
C THR A 457 -7.59 18.84 4.10
N THR A 458 -7.10 19.42 5.22
CA THR A 458 -7.14 20.87 5.42
C THR A 458 -5.98 21.63 4.77
N ARG A 459 -4.84 20.94 4.54
CA ARG A 459 -3.64 21.52 3.96
C ARG A 459 -3.37 21.09 2.50
N ARG A 460 -4.27 20.30 1.90
CA ARG A 460 -4.15 19.80 0.53
C ARG A 460 -3.81 20.90 -0.47
N ARG A 461 -4.41 22.08 -0.28
CA ARG A 461 -4.33 23.27 -1.13
C ARG A 461 -3.18 24.23 -0.81
N LEU A 462 -2.32 23.89 0.16
CA LEU A 462 -1.24 24.77 0.58
C LEU A 462 0.09 24.29 0.01
N CYS A 463 0.85 25.24 -0.55
CA CYS A 463 2.27 25.00 -0.82
C CYS A 463 3.07 25.19 0.48
N PRO A 464 3.94 24.26 0.89
CA PRO A 464 4.85 24.49 2.00
C PRO A 464 5.77 25.71 1.75
N PRO A 465 6.16 26.44 2.80
CA PRO A 465 7.04 27.58 2.69
C PRO A 465 8.48 27.20 2.32
N VAL A 466 9.33 28.19 2.04
CA VAL A 466 10.71 28.01 1.57
C VAL A 466 11.54 27.19 2.53
N SER A 467 11.40 27.43 3.86
CA SER A 467 12.12 26.68 4.89
C SER A 467 11.87 25.16 4.83
N PHE A 468 10.65 24.76 4.48
CA PHE A 468 10.31 23.34 4.32
C PHE A 468 11.11 22.69 3.19
N TRP A 469 11.14 23.30 2.01
CA TRP A 469 11.86 22.74 0.85
C TRP A 469 13.37 22.76 1.08
N HIS A 470 13.89 23.82 1.68
CA HIS A 470 15.29 23.92 2.08
C HIS A 470 15.66 22.84 3.11
N ALA A 471 14.85 22.65 4.15
CA ALA A 471 15.06 21.62 5.15
C ALA A 471 14.99 20.20 4.52
N ALA A 472 14.05 19.96 3.60
CA ALA A 472 13.95 18.71 2.86
C ALA A 472 15.24 18.41 2.09
N HIS A 473 15.75 19.40 1.34
CA HIS A 473 16.98 19.24 0.59
C HIS A 473 18.21 19.02 1.49
N THR A 474 18.30 19.66 2.64
CA THR A 474 19.51 19.65 3.50
C THR A 474 19.51 18.52 4.54
N ARG A 475 18.35 18.11 5.06
CA ARG A 475 18.23 17.20 6.20
C ARG A 475 17.72 15.81 5.85
N LEU A 476 16.95 15.65 4.78
CA LEU A 476 16.49 14.33 4.37
C LEU A 476 17.58 13.59 3.61
N THR A 477 17.68 12.28 3.88
CA THR A 477 18.69 11.39 3.27
C THR A 477 18.07 10.13 2.67
N HIS A 478 16.77 9.89 2.91
CA HIS A 478 16.10 8.74 2.31
C HIS A 478 15.76 9.07 0.84
N PRO A 479 16.21 8.24 -0.11
CA PRO A 479 16.02 8.53 -1.54
C PRO A 479 14.56 8.67 -1.94
N ASP A 480 13.67 7.82 -1.41
CA ASP A 480 12.25 7.84 -1.77
C ASP A 480 11.54 9.09 -1.22
N ASP A 481 11.91 9.55 0.00
CA ASP A 481 11.36 10.79 0.55
C ASP A 481 11.68 12.00 -0.34
N LEU A 482 12.96 12.10 -0.74
CA LEU A 482 13.43 13.16 -1.63
C LEU A 482 12.78 13.09 -3.02
N TYR A 483 12.64 11.89 -3.55
CA TYR A 483 11.97 11.67 -4.83
C TYR A 483 10.49 12.06 -4.77
N ASN A 484 9.75 11.64 -3.74
CA ASN A 484 8.35 11.99 -3.56
C ASN A 484 8.16 13.50 -3.44
N LEU A 485 9.05 14.17 -2.68
CA LEU A 485 9.04 15.63 -2.58
C LEU A 485 9.42 16.32 -3.89
N SER A 486 10.34 15.77 -4.67
CA SER A 486 10.66 16.26 -6.01
C SER A 486 9.43 16.26 -6.91
N LYS A 487 8.68 15.15 -6.95
CA LYS A 487 7.40 15.08 -7.69
C LYS A 487 6.38 16.08 -7.16
N ALA A 488 6.24 16.17 -5.84
CA ALA A 488 5.30 17.10 -5.22
C ALA A 488 5.63 18.57 -5.52
N ALA A 489 6.91 18.91 -5.64
CA ALA A 489 7.36 20.22 -6.10
C ALA A 489 7.05 20.44 -7.58
N GLY A 490 7.34 19.46 -8.43
CA GLY A 490 7.04 19.50 -9.87
C GLY A 490 5.56 19.71 -10.16
N HIS A 491 4.68 18.92 -9.52
CA HIS A 491 3.22 19.08 -9.64
C HIS A 491 2.71 20.46 -9.18
N ARG A 492 3.46 21.19 -8.38
CA ARG A 492 3.14 22.56 -7.94
C ARG A 492 3.92 23.61 -8.69
N HIS A 493 4.50 23.24 -9.81
CA HIS A 493 5.31 24.10 -10.67
C HIS A 493 6.48 24.79 -9.93
N ARG A 494 7.00 24.17 -8.83
CA ARG A 494 8.20 24.60 -8.11
C ARG A 494 9.43 23.92 -8.74
N LEU A 495 9.68 24.26 -10.02
CA LEU A 495 10.60 23.51 -10.89
C LEU A 495 12.03 23.48 -10.36
N GLN A 496 12.51 24.59 -9.78
CA GLN A 496 13.85 24.64 -9.20
C GLN A 496 13.99 23.67 -8.02
N TRP A 497 13.01 23.62 -7.11
CA TRP A 497 13.02 22.68 -5.99
C TRP A 497 12.85 21.21 -6.46
N ALA A 498 12.01 20.99 -7.45
CA ALA A 498 11.88 19.66 -8.07
C ALA A 498 13.22 19.17 -8.61
N HIS A 499 13.95 20.03 -9.32
CA HIS A 499 15.27 19.72 -9.83
C HIS A 499 16.30 19.43 -8.73
N LEU A 500 16.42 20.30 -7.73
CA LEU A 500 17.36 20.12 -6.62
C LEU A 500 17.10 18.83 -5.84
N LEU A 501 15.84 18.53 -5.55
CA LEU A 501 15.47 17.33 -4.79
C LEU A 501 15.66 16.05 -5.61
N SER A 502 15.40 16.07 -6.94
CA SER A 502 15.65 14.90 -7.79
C SER A 502 17.14 14.56 -7.91
N HIS A 503 18.00 15.57 -8.04
CA HIS A 503 19.44 15.36 -8.01
C HIS A 503 19.91 14.77 -6.67
N ARG A 504 19.41 15.33 -5.58
CA ARG A 504 19.72 14.82 -4.24
C ARG A 504 19.25 13.39 -4.03
N ALA A 505 18.03 13.05 -4.49
CA ALA A 505 17.51 11.69 -4.46
C ALA A 505 18.40 10.72 -5.25
N ALA A 506 18.85 11.13 -6.44
CA ALA A 506 19.75 10.35 -7.27
C ALA A 506 21.14 10.16 -6.63
N ASP A 507 21.65 11.15 -5.91
CA ASP A 507 22.92 11.05 -5.15
C ASP A 507 22.82 10.06 -3.99
N TYR A 508 21.65 9.92 -3.38
CA TYR A 508 21.35 8.89 -2.37
C TYR A 508 20.93 7.55 -2.96
N GLY A 509 20.96 7.40 -4.29
CA GLY A 509 20.76 6.11 -4.97
C GLY A 509 19.34 5.86 -5.46
N SER A 510 18.47 6.88 -5.54
CA SER A 510 17.16 6.75 -6.18
C SER A 510 17.30 6.52 -7.67
N THR A 511 16.97 5.33 -8.12
CA THR A 511 16.92 4.99 -9.55
C THR A 511 15.73 5.63 -10.24
N ASP A 512 14.63 5.86 -9.52
CA ASP A 512 13.44 6.56 -10.02
C ASP A 512 13.70 8.05 -10.24
N ALA A 513 14.51 8.68 -9.38
CA ALA A 513 14.94 10.06 -9.62
C ALA A 513 15.80 10.17 -10.89
N LEU A 514 16.67 9.20 -11.14
CA LEU A 514 17.45 9.15 -12.39
C LEU A 514 16.55 9.00 -13.61
N ARG A 515 15.50 8.18 -13.52
CA ARG A 515 14.49 8.00 -14.58
C ARG A 515 13.71 9.28 -14.82
N LEU A 516 13.23 9.96 -13.79
CA LEU A 516 12.55 11.26 -13.89
C LEU A 516 13.43 12.31 -14.55
N MET A 517 14.71 12.39 -14.16
CA MET A 517 15.67 13.30 -14.78
C MET A 517 15.90 12.97 -16.26
N ALA A 518 15.94 11.69 -16.61
CA ALA A 518 16.06 11.24 -17.99
C ALA A 518 14.85 11.66 -18.84
N ASP A 519 13.63 11.57 -18.30
CA ASP A 519 12.44 12.04 -18.99
C ASP A 519 12.48 13.56 -19.24
N LEU A 520 12.91 14.33 -18.25
CA LEU A 520 13.11 15.78 -18.43
C LEU A 520 14.17 16.10 -19.49
N CYS A 521 15.27 15.35 -19.53
CA CYS A 521 16.28 15.50 -20.59
C CYS A 521 15.72 15.12 -21.97
N LYS A 522 14.89 14.07 -22.06
CA LYS A 522 14.21 13.68 -23.31
C LYS A 522 13.31 14.80 -23.82
N LYS A 523 12.49 15.39 -22.95
CA LYS A 523 11.61 16.54 -23.27
C LYS A 523 12.42 17.77 -23.73
N ALA A 524 13.61 17.99 -23.14
CA ALA A 524 14.53 19.04 -23.54
C ALA A 524 15.32 18.74 -24.84
N GLY A 525 15.14 17.56 -25.44
CA GLY A 525 15.84 17.11 -26.65
C GLY A 525 17.25 16.54 -26.43
N ASP A 526 17.71 16.40 -25.17
CA ASP A 526 19.01 15.80 -24.84
C ASP A 526 18.89 14.28 -24.65
N SER A 527 18.72 13.56 -25.77
CA SER A 527 18.63 12.11 -25.79
C SER A 527 19.89 11.39 -25.31
N ASN A 528 21.07 12.03 -25.40
CA ASN A 528 22.33 11.44 -24.94
C ASN A 528 22.39 11.39 -23.41
N GLU A 529 22.05 12.47 -22.74
CA GLU A 529 22.01 12.54 -21.30
C GLU A 529 20.88 11.65 -20.74
N ALA A 530 19.71 11.64 -21.38
CA ALA A 530 18.61 10.74 -21.03
C ALA A 530 19.06 9.28 -21.07
N THR A 531 19.72 8.84 -22.14
CA THR A 531 20.26 7.49 -22.27
C THR A 531 21.27 7.17 -21.16
N ARG A 532 22.12 8.12 -20.78
CA ARG A 532 23.14 7.94 -19.73
C ARG A 532 22.48 7.74 -18.36
N LEU A 533 21.47 8.54 -18.07
CA LEU A 533 20.73 8.47 -16.81
C LEU A 533 19.92 7.17 -16.70
N LEU A 534 19.24 6.74 -17.78
CA LEU A 534 18.50 5.48 -17.82
C LEU A 534 19.42 4.27 -17.66
N ARG A 535 20.61 4.27 -18.29
CA ARG A 535 21.60 3.20 -18.07
C ARG A 535 22.04 3.13 -16.61
N ARG A 536 22.31 4.29 -16.00
CA ARG A 536 22.68 4.33 -14.58
C ARG A 536 21.54 3.83 -13.66
N ALA A 537 20.29 4.13 -14.00
CA ALA A 537 19.12 3.61 -13.29
C ALA A 537 18.97 2.10 -13.46
N ALA A 538 19.13 1.60 -14.69
CA ALA A 538 19.11 0.18 -15.02
C ALA A 538 20.23 -0.62 -14.32
N ASP A 539 21.45 -0.08 -14.27
CA ASP A 539 22.58 -0.66 -13.53
C ASP A 539 22.28 -0.73 -12.01
N GLY A 540 21.45 0.18 -11.50
CA GLY A 540 20.92 0.17 -10.14
C GLY A 540 19.78 -0.83 -9.91
N GLY A 541 19.38 -1.60 -10.95
CA GLY A 541 18.33 -2.63 -10.86
C GLY A 541 16.92 -2.15 -11.16
N ASN A 542 16.75 -0.96 -11.73
CA ASN A 542 15.44 -0.43 -12.10
C ASN A 542 14.96 -1.05 -13.42
N ALA A 543 13.95 -1.90 -13.35
CA ALA A 543 13.38 -2.59 -14.51
C ALA A 543 12.61 -1.64 -15.44
N ASP A 544 12.03 -0.58 -14.90
CA ASP A 544 11.32 0.43 -15.69
C ASP A 544 12.29 1.27 -16.51
N ALA A 545 13.49 1.54 -15.99
CA ALA A 545 14.54 2.21 -16.75
C ALA A 545 15.05 1.35 -17.94
N LEU A 546 15.07 0.01 -17.79
CA LEU A 546 15.34 -0.90 -18.91
C LEU A 546 14.26 -0.81 -19.98
N HIS A 547 13.00 -0.73 -19.57
CA HIS A 547 11.86 -0.54 -20.46
C HIS A 547 11.97 0.79 -21.22
N ASP A 548 12.21 1.90 -20.51
CA ASP A 548 12.32 3.24 -21.13
C ASP A 548 13.51 3.31 -22.12
N LEU A 549 14.62 2.68 -21.76
CA LEU A 549 15.77 2.57 -22.62
C LEU A 549 15.47 1.75 -23.90
N ALA A 550 14.68 0.69 -23.75
CA ALA A 550 14.24 -0.14 -24.87
C ALA A 550 13.31 0.66 -25.82
N VAL A 551 12.42 1.48 -25.27
CA VAL A 551 11.56 2.38 -26.07
C VAL A 551 12.42 3.33 -26.91
N MET A 552 13.44 3.94 -26.31
CA MET A 552 14.35 4.84 -27.03
C MET A 552 15.15 4.12 -28.14
N LEU A 553 15.54 2.86 -27.92
CA LEU A 553 16.23 2.05 -28.95
C LEU A 553 15.29 1.67 -30.10
N ASP A 554 14.04 1.33 -29.81
CA ASP A 554 13.01 1.03 -30.81
C ASP A 554 12.71 2.26 -31.68
N GLU A 555 12.59 3.44 -31.07
CA GLU A 555 12.43 4.73 -31.76
C GLU A 555 13.64 5.06 -32.64
N ALA A 556 14.85 4.68 -32.22
CA ALA A 556 16.08 4.81 -32.97
C ALA A 556 16.26 3.74 -34.08
N GLY A 557 15.37 2.75 -34.17
CA GLY A 557 15.37 1.65 -35.15
C GLY A 557 16.16 0.40 -34.73
N ASP A 558 16.77 0.38 -33.53
CA ASP A 558 17.43 -0.81 -32.98
C ASP A 558 16.44 -1.75 -32.28
N ARG A 559 15.67 -2.47 -33.09
CA ARG A 559 14.65 -3.40 -32.61
C ARG A 559 15.22 -4.62 -31.87
N GLU A 560 16.41 -5.10 -32.24
CA GLU A 560 17.03 -6.24 -31.56
C GLU A 560 17.52 -5.85 -30.17
N GLY A 561 18.15 -4.68 -30.04
CA GLY A 561 18.55 -4.12 -28.76
C GLY A 561 17.35 -3.86 -27.84
N ALA A 562 16.28 -3.27 -28.40
CA ALA A 562 15.05 -3.03 -27.67
C ALA A 562 14.42 -4.33 -27.13
N GLN A 563 14.29 -5.37 -27.95
CA GLN A 563 13.74 -6.67 -27.51
C GLN A 563 14.57 -7.32 -26.41
N ALA A 564 15.90 -7.21 -26.46
CA ALA A 564 16.78 -7.76 -25.44
C ALA A 564 16.57 -7.06 -24.09
N LEU A 565 16.48 -5.73 -24.08
CA LEU A 565 16.23 -4.94 -22.87
C LEU A 565 14.82 -5.16 -22.31
N LEU A 566 13.80 -5.26 -23.17
CA LEU A 566 12.44 -5.57 -22.73
C LEU A 566 12.35 -6.94 -22.04
N ARG A 567 13.10 -7.95 -22.54
CA ARG A 567 13.16 -9.24 -21.85
C ARG A 567 13.81 -9.14 -20.49
N GLN A 568 14.92 -8.39 -20.37
CA GLN A 568 15.56 -8.14 -19.07
C GLN A 568 14.62 -7.37 -18.13
N ALA A 569 13.87 -6.39 -18.64
CA ALA A 569 12.89 -5.65 -17.86
C ALA A 569 11.78 -6.58 -17.35
N ALA A 570 11.25 -7.46 -18.20
CA ALA A 570 10.22 -8.45 -17.83
C ALA A 570 10.75 -9.43 -16.77
N ASP A 571 11.97 -9.94 -16.92
CA ASP A 571 12.64 -10.80 -15.93
C ASP A 571 12.85 -10.06 -14.61
N GLY A 572 13.03 -8.73 -14.65
CA GLY A 572 13.13 -7.85 -13.50
C GLY A 572 11.78 -7.50 -12.85
N GLY A 573 10.67 -7.95 -13.43
CA GLY A 573 9.31 -7.77 -12.92
C GLY A 573 8.53 -6.61 -13.54
N ASN A 574 9.06 -5.95 -14.58
CA ASN A 574 8.29 -4.98 -15.36
C ASN A 574 7.35 -5.72 -16.32
N VAL A 575 6.06 -5.71 -16.03
CA VAL A 575 5.05 -6.44 -16.82
C VAL A 575 4.71 -5.71 -18.13
N ASP A 576 4.89 -4.39 -18.18
CA ASP A 576 4.67 -3.58 -19.39
C ASP A 576 5.69 -3.91 -20.47
N ALA A 577 6.86 -4.41 -20.08
CA ALA A 577 7.82 -4.95 -21.03
C ALA A 577 7.27 -6.16 -21.81
N LEU A 578 6.48 -7.05 -21.17
CA LEU A 578 5.80 -8.16 -21.86
C LEU A 578 4.73 -7.65 -22.82
N TYR A 579 3.98 -6.65 -22.38
CA TYR A 579 3.00 -5.96 -23.22
C TYR A 579 3.67 -5.37 -24.49
N ARG A 580 4.77 -4.64 -24.32
CA ARG A 580 5.52 -4.05 -25.45
C ARG A 580 6.11 -5.11 -26.37
N LEU A 581 6.63 -6.20 -25.82
CA LEU A 581 7.11 -7.35 -26.59
C LEU A 581 6.00 -8.00 -27.40
N ALA A 582 4.80 -8.17 -26.82
CA ALA A 582 3.64 -8.70 -27.51
C ALA A 582 3.28 -7.81 -28.73
N LEU A 583 3.25 -6.49 -28.56
CA LEU A 583 3.04 -5.55 -29.65
C LEU A 583 4.10 -5.65 -30.74
N MET A 584 5.37 -5.71 -30.36
CA MET A 584 6.46 -5.84 -31.34
C MET A 584 6.33 -7.14 -32.17
N ARG A 585 5.87 -8.22 -31.56
CA ARG A 585 5.58 -9.49 -32.26
C ARG A 585 4.39 -9.37 -33.22
N GLU A 586 3.32 -8.73 -32.77
CA GLU A 586 2.13 -8.48 -33.60
C GLU A 586 2.50 -7.66 -34.85
N TYR A 587 3.26 -6.56 -34.69
CA TYR A 587 3.73 -5.75 -35.81
C TYR A 587 4.74 -6.45 -36.72
N ALA A 588 5.45 -7.46 -36.20
CA ALA A 588 6.36 -8.30 -36.98
C ALA A 588 5.64 -9.42 -37.76
N GLY A 589 4.29 -9.52 -37.65
CA GLY A 589 3.50 -10.57 -38.28
C GLY A 589 3.62 -11.94 -37.59
N ASP A 590 3.93 -11.95 -36.28
CA ASP A 590 3.94 -13.15 -35.43
C ASP A 590 2.81 -13.09 -34.38
N PRO A 591 1.56 -13.34 -34.82
CA PRO A 591 0.40 -13.24 -33.95
C PRO A 591 0.37 -14.31 -32.85
N GLU A 592 0.93 -15.49 -33.10
CA GLU A 592 1.02 -16.56 -32.10
C GLU A 592 2.04 -16.21 -31.00
N GLY A 593 3.18 -15.64 -31.38
CA GLY A 593 4.17 -15.13 -30.41
C GLY A 593 3.62 -13.97 -29.58
N ALA A 594 2.81 -13.09 -30.18
CA ALA A 594 2.15 -12.00 -29.48
C ALA A 594 1.14 -12.51 -28.44
N GLU A 595 0.29 -13.48 -28.77
CA GLU A 595 -0.65 -14.09 -27.84
C GLU A 595 0.03 -14.80 -26.68
N ASN A 596 1.12 -15.53 -26.94
CA ASN A 596 1.86 -16.21 -25.89
C ASN A 596 2.44 -15.24 -24.86
N LEU A 597 3.00 -14.10 -25.30
CA LEU A 597 3.49 -13.04 -24.44
C LEU A 597 2.36 -12.32 -23.68
N ALA A 598 1.25 -12.07 -24.33
CA ALA A 598 0.07 -11.49 -23.69
C ALA A 598 -0.53 -12.42 -22.64
N ALA A 599 -0.60 -13.73 -22.91
CA ALA A 599 -1.02 -14.73 -21.92
C ALA A 599 0.00 -14.87 -20.77
N GLU A 600 1.31 -14.65 -21.03
CA GLU A 600 2.32 -14.60 -20.00
C GLU A 600 2.14 -13.37 -19.11
N ALA A 601 1.92 -12.19 -19.69
CA ALA A 601 1.60 -10.96 -18.97
C ALA A 601 0.35 -11.14 -18.09
N ALA A 602 -0.71 -11.78 -18.61
CA ALA A 602 -1.94 -12.06 -17.87
C ALA A 602 -1.70 -12.98 -16.65
N ARG A 603 -0.83 -13.97 -16.77
CA ARG A 603 -0.43 -14.84 -15.64
C ARG A 603 0.32 -14.06 -14.54
N HIS A 604 0.95 -12.96 -14.89
CA HIS A 604 1.59 -12.03 -13.95
C HIS A 604 0.64 -10.88 -13.51
N GLY A 605 -0.64 -10.96 -13.88
CA GLY A 605 -1.69 -10.05 -13.46
C GLY A 605 -1.94 -8.87 -14.42
N SER A 606 -1.21 -8.75 -15.55
CA SER A 606 -1.47 -7.71 -16.55
C SER A 606 -2.21 -8.28 -17.75
N THR A 607 -3.46 -7.92 -17.90
CA THR A 607 -4.33 -8.34 -18.99
C THR A 607 -4.42 -7.32 -20.13
N GLY A 608 -3.73 -6.18 -19.99
CA GLY A 608 -3.71 -5.09 -20.96
C GLY A 608 -3.25 -5.51 -22.36
N ALA A 609 -2.27 -6.42 -22.43
CA ALA A 609 -1.79 -6.97 -23.71
C ALA A 609 -2.87 -7.77 -24.44
N LEU A 610 -3.63 -8.62 -23.75
CA LEU A 610 -4.76 -9.37 -24.33
C LEU A 610 -5.83 -8.42 -24.85
N LEU A 611 -6.17 -7.39 -24.06
CA LEU A 611 -7.16 -6.39 -24.44
C LEU A 611 -6.74 -5.64 -25.71
N LEU A 612 -5.49 -5.15 -25.76
CA LEU A 612 -5.01 -4.41 -26.92
C LEU A 612 -4.93 -5.28 -28.18
N LEU A 613 -4.45 -6.51 -28.08
CA LEU A 613 -4.45 -7.44 -29.22
C LEU A 613 -5.87 -7.69 -29.72
N ALA A 614 -6.84 -7.83 -28.81
CA ALA A 614 -8.25 -7.95 -29.16
C ALA A 614 -8.78 -6.73 -29.94
N LEU A 615 -8.43 -5.52 -29.48
CA LEU A 615 -8.85 -4.27 -30.13
C LEU A 615 -8.18 -4.02 -31.48
N LYS A 616 -6.98 -4.59 -31.71
CA LYS A 616 -6.25 -4.44 -32.99
C LYS A 616 -6.65 -5.45 -34.06
N ARG A 617 -7.24 -6.55 -33.69
CA ARG A 617 -7.62 -7.61 -34.64
C ARG A 617 -9.01 -7.37 -35.18
N GLU A 618 -9.12 -7.23 -36.51
CA GLU A 618 -10.36 -6.94 -37.20
C GLU A 618 -11.33 -8.14 -37.22
N GLU A 619 -10.85 -9.36 -37.02
CA GLU A 619 -11.67 -10.56 -36.99
C GLU A 619 -12.39 -10.68 -35.63
N ALA A 620 -13.71 -10.42 -35.65
CA ALA A 620 -14.56 -10.43 -34.45
C ALA A 620 -14.45 -11.71 -33.60
N GLY A 621 -14.29 -12.87 -34.20
CA GLY A 621 -14.13 -14.14 -33.46
C GLY A 621 -12.84 -14.28 -32.72
N MET A 622 -11.73 -13.71 -33.23
CA MET A 622 -10.42 -13.71 -32.59
C MET A 622 -10.38 -12.67 -31.47
N ALA A 623 -10.93 -11.49 -31.68
CA ALA A 623 -11.05 -10.44 -30.65
C ALA A 623 -11.87 -10.96 -29.47
N GLU A 624 -12.99 -11.62 -29.73
CA GLU A 624 -13.83 -12.19 -28.68
C GLU A 624 -13.12 -13.27 -27.85
N HIS A 625 -12.28 -14.09 -28.48
CA HIS A 625 -11.48 -15.10 -27.76
C HIS A 625 -10.51 -14.46 -26.76
N LEU A 626 -9.77 -13.43 -27.19
CA LEU A 626 -8.82 -12.73 -26.35
C LEU A 626 -9.49 -11.94 -25.21
N LEU A 627 -10.65 -11.32 -25.50
CA LEU A 627 -11.46 -10.65 -24.48
C LEU A 627 -11.99 -11.63 -23.44
N ARG A 628 -12.41 -12.83 -23.84
CA ARG A 628 -12.81 -13.88 -22.89
C ARG A 628 -11.64 -14.32 -22.02
N GLN A 629 -10.48 -14.55 -22.61
CA GLN A 629 -9.28 -14.86 -21.82
C GLN A 629 -8.98 -13.77 -20.78
N ALA A 630 -9.03 -12.50 -21.20
CA ALA A 630 -8.81 -11.38 -20.27
C ALA A 630 -9.86 -11.37 -19.15
N ALA A 631 -11.13 -11.59 -19.48
CA ALA A 631 -12.22 -11.65 -18.51
C ALA A 631 -12.12 -12.85 -17.55
N ASP A 632 -11.62 -14.00 -18.02
CA ASP A 632 -11.38 -15.20 -17.21
C ASP A 632 -10.22 -14.98 -16.22
N HIS A 633 -9.27 -14.10 -16.56
CA HIS A 633 -8.23 -13.63 -15.66
C HIS A 633 -8.68 -12.48 -14.73
N GLY A 634 -9.98 -12.13 -14.73
CA GLY A 634 -10.57 -11.16 -13.82
C GLY A 634 -10.66 -9.73 -14.36
N ASN A 635 -10.31 -9.50 -15.63
CA ASN A 635 -10.38 -8.16 -16.22
C ASN A 635 -11.83 -7.74 -16.48
N ALA A 636 -12.36 -6.87 -15.62
CA ALA A 636 -13.72 -6.34 -15.80
C ALA A 636 -13.87 -5.41 -17.03
N ILE A 637 -12.76 -4.78 -17.51
CA ILE A 637 -12.78 -3.97 -18.74
C ILE A 637 -13.02 -4.86 -19.97
N ALA A 638 -12.50 -6.08 -19.95
CA ALA A 638 -12.76 -7.03 -21.03
C ALA A 638 -14.25 -7.41 -21.12
N LEU A 639 -14.98 -7.45 -19.99
CA LEU A 639 -16.43 -7.65 -19.99
C LEU A 639 -17.17 -6.48 -20.66
N VAL A 640 -16.68 -5.23 -20.42
CA VAL A 640 -17.23 -4.03 -21.10
C VAL A 640 -17.06 -4.16 -22.61
N HIS A 641 -15.86 -4.49 -23.08
CA HIS A 641 -15.61 -4.67 -24.53
C HIS A 641 -16.36 -5.85 -25.13
N LEU A 642 -16.51 -6.95 -24.39
CA LEU A 642 -17.35 -8.07 -24.83
C LEU A 642 -18.81 -7.66 -24.98
N ALA A 643 -19.34 -6.85 -24.06
CA ALA A 643 -20.68 -6.32 -24.15
C ALA A 643 -20.86 -5.45 -25.41
N ILE A 644 -19.91 -4.55 -25.70
CA ILE A 644 -19.91 -3.72 -26.90
C ILE A 644 -19.86 -4.57 -28.16
N VAL A 645 -19.01 -5.58 -28.24
CA VAL A 645 -18.88 -6.49 -29.37
C VAL A 645 -20.20 -7.28 -29.60
N ARG A 646 -20.85 -7.71 -28.51
CA ARG A 646 -22.14 -8.43 -28.58
C ARG A 646 -23.28 -7.53 -29.02
N GLU A 647 -23.35 -6.29 -28.55
CA GLU A 647 -24.32 -5.29 -29.00
C GLU A 647 -24.16 -5.02 -30.49
N ALA A 648 -22.94 -4.75 -30.95
CA ALA A 648 -22.63 -4.53 -32.36
C ALA A 648 -22.93 -5.76 -33.26
N ALA A 649 -22.88 -6.99 -32.71
CA ALA A 649 -23.26 -8.23 -33.39
C ALA A 649 -24.76 -8.49 -33.37
N GLY A 650 -25.59 -7.59 -32.82
CA GLY A 650 -27.05 -7.73 -32.76
C GLY A 650 -27.54 -8.72 -31.68
N ASN A 651 -26.78 -8.90 -30.60
CA ASN A 651 -27.15 -9.76 -29.49
C ASN A 651 -27.29 -8.92 -28.17
N PRO A 652 -28.36 -8.12 -28.07
CA PRO A 652 -28.53 -7.16 -26.96
C PRO A 652 -28.69 -7.83 -25.59
N GLU A 653 -29.34 -8.99 -25.49
CA GLU A 653 -29.52 -9.72 -24.24
C GLU A 653 -28.17 -10.20 -23.63
N ASP A 654 -27.30 -10.75 -24.49
CA ASP A 654 -25.97 -11.17 -24.10
C ASP A 654 -25.10 -9.95 -23.68
N ALA A 655 -25.22 -8.84 -24.42
CA ALA A 655 -24.51 -7.60 -24.15
C ALA A 655 -24.88 -7.06 -22.77
N GLU A 656 -26.16 -6.98 -22.45
CA GLU A 656 -26.62 -6.52 -21.12
C GLU A 656 -26.17 -7.44 -19.98
N THR A 657 -26.20 -8.76 -20.21
CA THR A 657 -25.76 -9.74 -19.21
C THR A 657 -24.27 -9.55 -18.88
N LEU A 658 -23.43 -9.33 -19.90
CA LEU A 658 -21.99 -9.06 -19.72
C LEU A 658 -21.74 -7.72 -19.04
N ALA A 659 -22.46 -6.67 -19.45
CA ALA A 659 -22.37 -5.35 -18.86
C ALA A 659 -22.80 -5.37 -17.38
N GLN A 660 -23.88 -6.09 -17.05
CA GLN A 660 -24.33 -6.28 -15.67
C GLN A 660 -23.33 -7.06 -14.83
N LYS A 661 -22.69 -8.09 -15.41
CA LYS A 661 -21.61 -8.83 -14.74
C LYS A 661 -20.43 -7.91 -14.46
N GLY A 662 -20.06 -7.03 -15.40
CA GLY A 662 -19.05 -6.00 -15.20
C GLY A 662 -19.42 -5.04 -14.06
N ALA A 663 -20.66 -4.55 -14.04
CA ALA A 663 -21.17 -3.65 -13.03
C ALA A 663 -21.12 -4.26 -11.61
N THR A 664 -21.47 -5.55 -11.47
CA THR A 664 -21.35 -6.27 -10.18
C THR A 664 -19.91 -6.46 -9.71
N GLN A 665 -18.94 -6.32 -10.62
CA GLN A 665 -17.50 -6.30 -10.33
C GLN A 665 -16.94 -4.88 -10.14
N GLY A 666 -17.82 -3.89 -10.01
CA GLY A 666 -17.45 -2.49 -9.82
C GLY A 666 -17.16 -1.71 -11.11
N ARG A 667 -17.55 -2.25 -12.29
CA ARG A 667 -17.38 -1.61 -13.59
C ARG A 667 -18.73 -1.41 -14.30
N ALA A 668 -19.40 -0.34 -13.93
CA ALA A 668 -20.68 0.05 -14.55
C ALA A 668 -20.51 0.70 -15.95
N ASP A 669 -19.28 0.91 -16.41
CA ASP A 669 -18.98 1.48 -17.73
C ASP A 669 -19.59 0.69 -18.89
N GLY A 670 -19.78 -0.62 -18.73
CA GLY A 670 -20.44 -1.46 -19.72
C GLY A 670 -21.90 -1.07 -19.95
N LEU A 671 -22.65 -0.85 -18.86
CA LEU A 671 -24.03 -0.38 -18.91
C LEU A 671 -24.11 1.03 -19.51
N TYR A 672 -23.21 1.92 -19.10
CA TYR A 672 -23.11 3.27 -19.65
C TYR A 672 -22.84 3.27 -21.17
N ARG A 673 -21.87 2.45 -21.63
CA ARG A 673 -21.54 2.35 -23.05
C ARG A 673 -22.70 1.79 -23.89
N LEU A 674 -23.39 0.78 -23.40
CA LEU A 674 -24.60 0.27 -24.06
C LEU A 674 -25.69 1.34 -24.15
N ALA A 675 -25.87 2.11 -23.06
CA ALA A 675 -26.80 3.24 -23.04
C ALA A 675 -26.46 4.26 -24.12
N VAL A 676 -25.18 4.66 -24.26
CA VAL A 676 -24.73 5.58 -25.32
C VAL A 676 -25.02 5.02 -26.70
N MET A 677 -24.75 3.73 -26.97
CA MET A 677 -24.98 3.10 -28.25
C MET A 677 -26.48 3.07 -28.63
N ARG A 678 -27.37 2.87 -27.66
CA ARG A 678 -28.82 2.89 -27.87
C ARG A 678 -29.37 4.31 -28.03
N ASP A 679 -28.83 5.27 -27.31
CA ASP A 679 -29.11 6.70 -27.45
C ASP A 679 -28.76 7.19 -28.89
N GLU A 680 -27.56 6.83 -29.37
CA GLU A 680 -27.14 7.13 -30.74
C GLU A 680 -27.99 6.41 -31.82
N ALA A 681 -28.57 5.26 -31.48
CA ALA A 681 -29.47 4.54 -32.36
C ALA A 681 -30.92 5.09 -32.36
N GLY A 682 -31.21 6.06 -31.45
CA GLY A 682 -32.49 6.71 -31.29
C GLY A 682 -33.47 5.97 -30.39
N ASP A 683 -32.99 5.04 -29.58
CA ASP A 683 -33.77 4.31 -28.58
C ASP A 683 -33.60 4.97 -27.19
N GLU A 684 -34.19 6.17 -27.06
CA GLU A 684 -34.03 7.02 -25.90
C GLU A 684 -34.57 6.38 -24.59
N GLU A 685 -35.67 5.60 -24.69
CA GLU A 685 -36.28 4.98 -23.50
C GLU A 685 -35.40 3.87 -22.91
N GLU A 686 -34.84 3.00 -23.76
CA GLU A 686 -33.91 1.97 -23.31
C GLU A 686 -32.55 2.56 -22.88
N ALA A 687 -32.09 3.63 -23.54
CA ALA A 687 -30.88 4.34 -23.16
C ALA A 687 -31.01 4.93 -21.74
N GLU A 688 -32.13 5.65 -21.45
CA GLU A 688 -32.40 6.21 -20.12
C GLU A 688 -32.43 5.12 -19.04
N HIS A 689 -33.09 3.98 -19.33
CA HIS A 689 -33.12 2.85 -18.39
C HIS A 689 -31.71 2.28 -18.10
N LEU A 690 -30.86 2.18 -19.09
CA LEU A 690 -29.47 1.71 -18.93
C LEU A 690 -28.60 2.74 -18.20
N TYR A 691 -28.78 4.06 -18.47
CA TYR A 691 -28.13 5.11 -17.72
C TYR A 691 -28.50 5.05 -16.24
N GLN A 692 -29.80 4.86 -15.93
CA GLN A 692 -30.25 4.72 -14.55
C GLN A 692 -29.60 3.52 -13.86
N ARG A 693 -29.55 2.36 -14.51
CA ARG A 693 -28.87 1.16 -13.97
C ARG A 693 -27.37 1.38 -13.76
N ALA A 694 -26.70 2.09 -14.67
CA ALA A 694 -25.30 2.44 -14.52
C ALA A 694 -25.09 3.38 -13.31
N ALA A 695 -25.96 4.37 -13.16
CA ALA A 695 -25.96 5.31 -12.03
C ALA A 695 -26.19 4.59 -10.68
N ASP A 696 -27.13 3.63 -10.62
CA ASP A 696 -27.40 2.81 -9.43
C ASP A 696 -26.18 1.97 -9.01
N HIS A 697 -25.28 1.66 -9.93
CA HIS A 697 -23.97 1.04 -9.69
C HIS A 697 -22.82 2.04 -9.50
N GLY A 698 -23.16 3.34 -9.32
CA GLY A 698 -22.18 4.39 -9.00
C GLY A 698 -21.40 4.95 -10.19
N ASN A 699 -21.94 4.81 -11.43
CA ASN A 699 -21.33 5.46 -12.58
C ASN A 699 -21.72 6.95 -12.63
N ASP A 700 -20.77 7.80 -12.36
CA ASP A 700 -20.92 9.26 -12.30
C ASP A 700 -21.19 9.90 -13.68
N ALA A 701 -20.65 9.33 -14.77
CA ALA A 701 -20.91 9.77 -16.13
C ALA A 701 -22.38 9.50 -16.54
N ALA A 702 -22.99 8.43 -16.05
CA ALA A 702 -24.39 8.14 -16.26
C ALA A 702 -25.28 9.14 -15.55
N LEU A 703 -24.96 9.52 -14.29
CA LEU A 703 -25.66 10.60 -13.57
C LEU A 703 -25.58 11.92 -14.31
N TYR A 704 -24.39 12.28 -14.80
CA TYR A 704 -24.21 13.48 -15.62
C TYR A 704 -25.07 13.45 -16.90
N ARG A 705 -25.12 12.32 -17.60
CA ARG A 705 -25.91 12.17 -18.84
C ARG A 705 -27.40 12.29 -18.56
N LEU A 706 -27.90 11.66 -17.50
CA LEU A 706 -29.28 11.83 -17.04
C LEU A 706 -29.60 13.28 -16.72
N ALA A 707 -28.66 14.00 -16.07
CA ALA A 707 -28.83 15.43 -15.78
C ALA A 707 -28.96 16.26 -17.06
N VAL A 708 -28.15 15.97 -18.10
CA VAL A 708 -28.25 16.61 -19.41
C VAL A 708 -29.61 16.33 -20.05
N MET A 709 -30.10 15.09 -20.01
CA MET A 709 -31.42 14.75 -20.57
C MET A 709 -32.57 15.50 -19.87
N ARG A 710 -32.51 15.70 -18.55
CA ARG A 710 -33.48 16.48 -17.78
C ARG A 710 -33.37 17.97 -18.11
N ASP A 711 -32.18 18.52 -18.27
CA ASP A 711 -31.93 19.91 -18.70
C ASP A 711 -32.52 20.18 -20.08
N GLU A 712 -32.32 19.30 -21.05
CA GLU A 712 -32.89 19.35 -22.39
C GLU A 712 -34.41 19.21 -22.41
N ALA A 713 -34.96 18.45 -21.44
CA ALA A 713 -36.42 18.35 -21.27
C ALA A 713 -37.05 19.56 -20.56
N GLY A 714 -36.22 20.49 -20.06
CA GLY A 714 -36.66 21.72 -19.36
C GLY A 714 -36.97 21.51 -17.87
N ASP A 715 -36.56 20.39 -17.27
CA ASP A 715 -36.68 20.12 -15.85
C ASP A 715 -35.38 20.54 -15.11
N GLU A 716 -35.23 21.87 -14.99
CA GLU A 716 -34.01 22.48 -14.41
C GLU A 716 -33.74 22.03 -12.94
N GLU A 717 -34.83 21.82 -12.15
CA GLU A 717 -34.68 21.43 -10.74
C GLU A 717 -34.13 20.01 -10.60
N GLU A 718 -34.66 19.05 -11.37
CA GLU A 718 -34.16 17.66 -11.36
C GLU A 718 -32.76 17.57 -12.01
N ALA A 719 -32.49 18.35 -13.05
CA ALA A 719 -31.17 18.45 -13.68
C ALA A 719 -30.11 18.94 -12.71
N GLU A 720 -30.36 20.02 -11.96
CA GLU A 720 -29.41 20.54 -10.95
C GLU A 720 -29.16 19.52 -9.85
N HIS A 721 -30.18 18.81 -9.41
CA HIS A 721 -30.05 17.75 -8.41
C HIS A 721 -29.15 16.60 -8.91
N LEU A 722 -29.32 16.15 -10.15
CA LEU A 722 -28.51 15.10 -10.77
C LEU A 722 -27.07 15.58 -11.03
N TYR A 723 -26.86 16.83 -11.46
CA TYR A 723 -25.52 17.42 -11.57
C TYR A 723 -24.82 17.45 -10.20
N GLN A 724 -25.54 17.81 -9.13
CA GLN A 724 -24.94 17.79 -7.80
C GLN A 724 -24.58 16.36 -7.35
N GLN A 725 -25.44 15.37 -7.61
CA GLN A 725 -25.13 13.97 -7.33
C GLN A 725 -23.90 13.48 -8.13
N ALA A 726 -23.83 13.80 -9.42
CA ALA A 726 -22.69 13.46 -10.24
C ALA A 726 -21.40 14.13 -9.72
N ALA A 727 -21.48 15.39 -9.31
CA ALA A 727 -20.37 16.12 -8.71
C ALA A 727 -19.92 15.50 -7.38
N ASP A 728 -20.85 15.10 -6.51
CA ASP A 728 -20.56 14.44 -5.23
C ASP A 728 -19.85 13.09 -5.44
N HIS A 729 -20.06 12.44 -6.59
CA HIS A 729 -19.34 11.26 -7.03
C HIS A 729 -18.03 11.56 -7.77
N GLY A 730 -17.68 12.84 -7.93
CA GLY A 730 -16.43 13.29 -8.53
C GLY A 730 -16.45 13.47 -10.04
N ASN A 731 -17.64 13.55 -10.64
CA ASN A 731 -17.75 13.83 -12.08
C ASN A 731 -17.24 15.24 -12.42
N ALA A 732 -16.15 15.31 -13.15
CA ALA A 732 -15.49 16.56 -13.48
C ALA A 732 -16.36 17.48 -14.37
N ALA A 733 -17.10 16.91 -15.32
CA ALA A 733 -18.00 17.71 -16.18
C ALA A 733 -19.18 18.31 -15.41
N ALA A 734 -19.71 17.60 -14.41
CA ALA A 734 -20.73 18.13 -13.52
C ALA A 734 -20.20 19.27 -12.64
N LEU A 735 -19.01 19.10 -12.07
CA LEU A 735 -18.30 20.13 -11.30
C LEU A 735 -18.05 21.38 -12.16
N TYR A 736 -17.58 21.18 -13.40
CA TYR A 736 -17.39 22.25 -14.38
C TYR A 736 -18.70 23.02 -14.65
N ARG A 737 -19.79 22.29 -14.95
CA ARG A 737 -21.10 22.90 -15.24
C ARG A 737 -21.59 23.71 -14.05
N LEU A 738 -21.55 23.15 -12.85
CA LEU A 738 -21.95 23.85 -11.61
C LEU A 738 -21.06 25.06 -11.31
N ALA A 739 -19.74 24.96 -11.54
CA ALA A 739 -18.82 26.09 -11.33
C ALA A 739 -19.16 27.28 -12.26
N ILE A 740 -19.41 27.03 -13.54
CA ILE A 740 -19.79 28.06 -14.51
C ILE A 740 -21.14 28.69 -14.15
N THR A 741 -22.13 27.87 -13.76
CA THR A 741 -23.45 28.38 -13.34
C THR A 741 -23.34 29.28 -12.12
N ARG A 742 -22.55 28.91 -11.10
CA ARG A 742 -22.31 29.74 -9.90
C ARG A 742 -21.55 31.03 -10.19
N GLU A 743 -20.55 30.97 -11.03
CA GLU A 743 -19.83 32.19 -11.46
C GLU A 743 -20.77 33.18 -12.16
N ALA A 744 -21.63 32.69 -13.09
CA ALA A 744 -22.63 33.48 -13.78
C ALA A 744 -23.71 34.09 -12.82
N ALA A 745 -24.04 33.33 -11.75
CA ALA A 745 -24.92 33.81 -10.70
C ALA A 745 -24.25 34.80 -9.70
N GLY A 746 -22.92 35.01 -9.83
CA GLY A 746 -22.15 35.91 -8.96
C GLY A 746 -21.62 35.25 -7.68
N ASP A 747 -21.86 33.95 -7.46
CA ASP A 747 -21.27 33.16 -6.35
C ASP A 747 -19.84 32.74 -6.71
N ARG A 748 -18.92 33.67 -6.61
CA ARG A 748 -17.51 33.47 -6.97
C ARG A 748 -16.79 32.47 -6.07
N GLU A 749 -17.10 32.44 -4.79
CA GLU A 749 -16.47 31.53 -3.82
C GLU A 749 -16.93 30.10 -4.06
N GLY A 750 -18.22 29.89 -4.31
CA GLY A 750 -18.76 28.59 -4.68
C GLY A 750 -18.20 28.09 -6.01
N ALA A 751 -18.11 28.98 -7.02
CA ALA A 751 -17.50 28.67 -8.32
C ALA A 751 -16.02 28.25 -8.20
N GLU A 752 -15.19 28.99 -7.46
CA GLU A 752 -13.80 28.66 -7.18
C GLU A 752 -13.67 27.28 -6.50
N THR A 753 -14.51 27.01 -5.52
CA THR A 753 -14.49 25.76 -4.79
C THR A 753 -14.74 24.57 -5.71
N LEU A 754 -15.78 24.62 -6.54
CA LEU A 754 -16.14 23.57 -7.50
C LEU A 754 -15.07 23.40 -8.60
N ALA A 755 -14.54 24.50 -9.13
CA ALA A 755 -13.49 24.43 -10.14
C ALA A 755 -12.20 23.82 -9.61
N LEU A 756 -11.83 24.12 -8.36
CA LEU A 756 -10.67 23.52 -7.71
C LEU A 756 -10.92 22.06 -7.30
N GLU A 757 -12.17 21.67 -7.09
CA GLU A 757 -12.56 20.28 -6.87
C GLU A 757 -12.49 19.48 -8.18
N ALA A 758 -13.02 20.03 -9.29
CA ALA A 758 -12.85 19.47 -10.63
C ALA A 758 -11.37 19.25 -10.97
N ALA A 759 -10.55 20.25 -10.66
CA ALA A 759 -9.12 20.18 -10.78
C ALA A 759 -8.50 19.02 -9.97
N GLY A 760 -9.03 18.74 -8.78
CA GLY A 760 -8.66 17.57 -7.97
C GLY A 760 -8.96 16.22 -8.64
N HIS A 761 -9.87 16.20 -9.60
CA HIS A 761 -10.24 15.05 -10.46
C HIS A 761 -9.58 15.13 -11.85
N GLN A 762 -8.48 15.85 -11.97
CA GLN A 762 -7.67 16.01 -13.19
C GLN A 762 -8.36 16.80 -14.33
N ASP A 763 -9.46 17.50 -14.04
CA ASP A 763 -10.06 18.42 -14.99
C ASP A 763 -9.45 19.81 -14.86
N THR A 764 -8.66 20.17 -15.86
CA THR A 764 -8.03 21.50 -15.93
C THR A 764 -8.95 22.54 -16.58
N GLU A 765 -10.01 22.13 -17.25
CA GLU A 765 -10.87 23.00 -18.05
C GLU A 765 -11.69 23.96 -17.18
N ALA A 766 -12.25 23.47 -16.06
CA ALA A 766 -13.06 24.29 -15.16
C ALA A 766 -12.32 25.49 -14.58
N PRO A 767 -11.14 25.37 -13.94
CA PRO A 767 -10.41 26.52 -13.42
C PRO A 767 -9.95 27.47 -14.53
N TYR A 768 -9.49 26.97 -15.67
CA TYR A 768 -9.06 27.83 -16.77
C TYR A 768 -10.23 28.62 -17.38
N ARG A 769 -11.41 28.02 -17.49
CA ARG A 769 -12.59 28.72 -17.97
C ARG A 769 -12.98 29.87 -17.03
N LEU A 770 -12.96 29.63 -15.72
CA LEU A 770 -13.20 30.69 -14.75
C LEU A 770 -12.16 31.82 -14.83
N VAL A 771 -10.87 31.46 -15.02
CA VAL A 771 -9.79 32.46 -15.26
C VAL A 771 -10.13 33.31 -16.46
N MET A 772 -10.52 32.72 -17.59
CA MET A 772 -10.90 33.46 -18.82
C MET A 772 -12.11 34.35 -18.59
N MET A 773 -13.16 33.85 -17.94
CA MET A 773 -14.36 34.67 -17.63
C MET A 773 -14.01 35.87 -16.76
N ARG A 774 -13.12 35.74 -15.77
CA ARG A 774 -12.67 36.83 -14.91
C ARG A 774 -11.79 37.83 -15.65
N GLU A 775 -10.91 37.39 -16.54
CA GLU A 775 -10.13 38.26 -17.40
C GLU A 775 -11.02 39.08 -18.34
N GLU A 776 -12.02 38.44 -18.97
CA GLU A 776 -13.03 39.10 -19.80
C GLU A 776 -13.85 40.12 -19.01
N ALA A 777 -14.15 39.85 -17.75
CA ALA A 777 -14.81 40.76 -16.81
C ALA A 777 -13.88 41.85 -16.24
N GLY A 778 -12.58 41.81 -16.55
CA GLY A 778 -11.58 42.79 -16.08
C GLY A 778 -11.02 42.52 -14.68
N ASP A 779 -11.40 41.40 -14.03
CA ASP A 779 -10.89 40.96 -12.71
C ASP A 779 -9.57 40.18 -12.84
N LYS A 780 -8.52 40.90 -13.20
CA LYS A 780 -7.18 40.30 -13.40
C LYS A 780 -6.59 39.73 -12.09
N GLU A 781 -6.88 40.35 -10.95
CA GLU A 781 -6.36 39.87 -9.65
C GLU A 781 -7.04 38.55 -9.23
N GLY A 782 -8.36 38.46 -9.41
CA GLY A 782 -9.11 37.23 -9.17
C GLY A 782 -8.68 36.09 -10.08
N ALA A 783 -8.45 36.38 -11.37
CA ALA A 783 -7.95 35.42 -12.35
C ALA A 783 -6.57 34.88 -11.97
N GLN A 784 -5.62 35.75 -11.62
CA GLN A 784 -4.27 35.36 -11.22
C GLN A 784 -4.27 34.58 -9.90
N ARG A 785 -5.12 34.95 -8.94
CA ARG A 785 -5.26 34.21 -7.67
C ARG A 785 -5.74 32.80 -7.92
N LEU A 786 -6.80 32.62 -8.72
CA LEU A 786 -7.35 31.31 -9.06
C LEU A 786 -6.31 30.45 -9.79
N LEU A 787 -5.57 30.99 -10.72
CA LEU A 787 -4.52 30.27 -11.44
C LEU A 787 -3.42 29.78 -10.51
N ARG A 788 -2.96 30.59 -9.55
CA ARG A 788 -1.98 30.16 -8.53
C ARG A 788 -2.54 29.06 -7.64
N GLN A 789 -3.80 29.17 -7.21
CA GLN A 789 -4.46 28.13 -6.42
C GLN A 789 -4.56 26.82 -7.19
N THR A 790 -4.86 26.86 -8.49
CA THR A 790 -4.89 25.67 -9.37
C THR A 790 -3.54 24.96 -9.40
N VAL A 791 -2.45 25.74 -9.52
CA VAL A 791 -1.08 25.19 -9.46
C VAL A 791 -0.76 24.57 -8.09
N ASP A 792 -1.17 25.21 -7.01
CA ASP A 792 -0.95 24.68 -5.65
C ASP A 792 -1.71 23.38 -5.37
N HIS A 793 -2.79 23.12 -6.13
CA HIS A 793 -3.49 21.83 -6.15
C HIS A 793 -2.71 20.70 -6.85
N GLY A 794 -1.63 21.04 -7.54
CA GLY A 794 -0.79 20.06 -8.22
C GLY A 794 -1.19 19.82 -9.68
N ILE A 795 -1.86 20.79 -10.30
CA ILE A 795 -2.25 20.72 -11.69
C ILE A 795 -1.26 21.48 -12.52
N THR A 796 -0.64 20.78 -13.46
CA THR A 796 0.29 21.33 -14.44
C THR A 796 -0.31 21.19 -15.84
N ASP A 797 -0.24 22.26 -16.63
CA ASP A 797 -0.68 22.32 -18.02
C ASP A 797 0.38 23.04 -18.85
N GLU A 798 0.42 22.82 -20.15
CA GLU A 798 1.31 23.49 -21.10
C GLU A 798 1.20 25.02 -21.03
N ILE A 799 0.04 25.54 -20.62
CA ILE A 799 -0.18 26.97 -20.40
C ILE A 799 0.76 27.51 -19.30
N LEU A 800 1.00 26.74 -18.25
CA LEU A 800 1.89 27.16 -17.15
C LEU A 800 3.36 27.26 -17.59
N GLU A 801 3.79 26.36 -18.48
CA GLU A 801 5.14 26.42 -19.05
C GLU A 801 5.35 27.71 -19.88
N THR A 802 4.27 28.18 -20.50
CA THR A 802 4.30 29.47 -21.25
C THR A 802 4.28 30.69 -20.31
N LEU A 803 3.45 30.66 -19.27
CA LEU A 803 3.30 31.75 -18.31
C LEU A 803 4.48 31.86 -17.33
N TRP A 804 4.98 30.72 -16.85
CA TRP A 804 6.05 30.63 -15.86
C TRP A 804 7.11 29.60 -16.28
N PRO A 805 7.91 29.90 -17.31
CA PRO A 805 8.87 28.93 -17.89
C PRO A 805 9.97 28.50 -16.93
N HIS A 806 10.22 29.28 -15.86
CA HIS A 806 11.21 28.94 -14.81
C HIS A 806 10.57 28.40 -13.53
N GLY A 807 9.23 28.28 -13.50
CA GLY A 807 8.46 27.85 -12.36
C GLY A 807 8.04 28.98 -11.42
N LEU A 808 7.55 28.58 -10.26
CA LEU A 808 7.12 29.47 -9.18
C LEU A 808 7.95 29.22 -7.92
N ASP A 809 8.22 30.28 -7.19
CA ASP A 809 8.73 30.19 -5.82
C ASP A 809 7.62 29.71 -4.87
N PRO A 810 7.96 29.19 -3.67
CA PRO A 810 6.96 28.68 -2.73
C PRO A 810 5.88 29.66 -2.33
N ASP A 811 6.14 30.96 -2.38
CA ASP A 811 5.19 32.07 -2.13
C ASP A 811 4.26 32.35 -3.33
N GLY A 812 4.43 31.61 -4.45
CA GLY A 812 3.66 31.79 -5.69
C GLY A 812 4.15 32.94 -6.59
N THR A 813 5.30 33.54 -6.30
CA THR A 813 5.96 34.49 -7.22
C THR A 813 6.69 33.75 -8.34
N PRO A 814 6.77 34.30 -9.58
CA PRO A 814 7.54 33.70 -10.66
C PRO A 814 9.02 33.56 -10.29
N THR A 815 9.57 32.37 -10.44
CA THR A 815 11.01 32.13 -10.19
C THR A 815 11.86 32.85 -11.24
N PRO A 816 12.91 33.59 -10.87
CA PRO A 816 13.84 34.16 -11.82
C PRO A 816 14.49 33.11 -12.71
N PRO A 817 14.96 33.47 -13.92
CA PRO A 817 15.68 32.52 -14.79
C PRO A 817 16.84 31.85 -14.07
N TRP A 818 16.88 30.51 -14.13
CA TRP A 818 17.93 29.68 -13.54
C TRP A 818 18.40 28.62 -14.54
N GLU A 819 19.67 28.18 -14.43
CA GLU A 819 20.23 27.17 -15.30
C GLU A 819 20.34 25.83 -14.55
N PRO A 820 19.71 24.75 -15.05
CA PRO A 820 19.83 23.41 -14.45
C PRO A 820 21.28 22.94 -14.30
N SER A 821 22.15 23.30 -15.23
CA SER A 821 23.59 22.95 -15.20
C SER A 821 24.38 23.58 -14.06
N ALA A 822 23.89 24.67 -13.47
CA ALA A 822 24.55 25.33 -12.32
C ALA A 822 24.47 24.49 -11.03
N TYR A 823 23.61 23.48 -10.99
CA TYR A 823 23.37 22.59 -9.85
C TYR A 823 23.87 21.16 -10.07
N ALA A 824 24.70 20.94 -11.11
CA ALA A 824 25.35 19.65 -11.33
C ALA A 824 26.20 19.24 -10.10
N PRO A 825 26.18 17.97 -9.66
CA PRO A 825 26.86 17.55 -8.44
C PRO A 825 28.35 17.85 -8.49
N LEU A 826 28.90 18.34 -7.38
CA LEU A 826 30.33 18.63 -7.16
C LEU A 826 31.22 17.35 -7.14
N ASN A 827 30.68 16.19 -7.45
CA ASN A 827 31.38 14.90 -7.48
C ASN A 827 32.04 14.60 -8.83
N GLN A 828 32.74 15.57 -9.41
CA GLN A 828 33.89 15.31 -10.31
C GLN A 828 35.21 15.52 -9.54
N HIS A 829 35.37 14.94 -8.39
CA HIS A 829 36.68 14.87 -7.75
C HIS A 829 37.31 13.49 -7.94
N ALA A 830 38.17 13.48 -8.96
CA ALA A 830 39.54 13.02 -8.89
C ALA A 830 39.78 11.66 -8.26
N SER A 831 39.92 10.66 -9.10
CA SER A 831 40.85 9.58 -8.78
C SER A 831 42.22 10.22 -8.45
N PRO A 832 42.82 9.97 -7.28
CA PRO A 832 44.18 10.39 -7.06
C PRO A 832 45.05 9.54 -7.99
N GLY A 833 45.70 10.22 -8.97
CA GLY A 833 46.74 9.63 -9.77
C GLY A 833 47.81 9.04 -8.85
N THR A 834 48.09 7.78 -9.03
CA THR A 834 49.32 7.13 -8.55
C THR A 834 50.52 7.71 -9.25
N PRO A 835 51.58 8.08 -8.54
CA PRO A 835 52.87 8.36 -9.16
C PRO A 835 53.55 7.08 -9.70
#